data_ad1cc34625da153073826eef8b307767
#
_entry.id   ad1cc34625da153073826eef8b307767
#
_cell.length_a   1.000
_cell.length_b   1.000
_cell.length_c   1.000
_cell.angle_alpha   90.00
_cell.angle_beta   90.00
_cell.angle_gamma   90.00
#
_symmetry.space_group_name_H-M   'P 1'
#
loop_
_entity.id
_entity.type
_entity.pdbx_description
1 polymer ?
#
loop_
_entity_poly.entity_id
_entity_poly.type
_entity_poly.pdbx_seq_one_letter_code
_entity_poly.pdbx_strand_id
1 'polypeptide(L)'
;MISVEMEDVLAVLQLCKPYIIGIIAALVIGIVIMIACRRMSRGKRFLIRGEAAIAMVLAVVVCVNMICFGPMSTLIGLATGNGTLSDETNEEAAEVAEEIMEDGIVLLKNESLLPLNETKKLNIFGWESINPAYGGAGSGGINDLYDIVSLNQGLENAGFSINQELVDFYNNYGADNPEMSIQKQSWTLPEPPVDTYSDELIKSAKEYSDVAVVVLSRKAGEGHNDIPMDVRKAAYDNNSDEYDDFPEGEHYLQLSQTERDMVDMVCSNFDNVIVVYNGANQFELGFADEYPQIKSVVWCPGTGNVGFNALGKVFSGEVNPSGKTPDTFIYDMTTAPWWNNAEKTEYTNLADMAVEGMNAGTAQVYAPAFTNYVEGIYVGYKYYETAAQEGAIDYDKTVQYPFGYGLSYTEFEQKMGELEEKDGQMSVGVEVSNTGDVAGKDVVEVYYKPPYTNGGIEKSSANLIEFAKTDLLQPGESQTVTVTFSIEDMASYDENNAKAYVLEKGDYVISINSDSHTVLDQKTYTADKDVVYKGENKRASDDTAATNVFEDAKGDVTYLSRADHFANYEEATAAPASAELGEPYVSEYHLNSNFDKTTYLNDEDVMPTTGADNGLTLADMRDADYDDPRWEKLLDQLTVDEMANMIAMAGYQTAAMDSVGKVATLDFDGPAAINNNFTGVGSIGFPIEVVVASTWNKELAQAWGECMGKISQEMGAEGWYAPGMNTHRTAFGARNYEYFSEDGVLAGNMGAKAVEGARKYGVYSYIKHFALYEGNAKMVSVWSNEQAIREIYLKPFEISVKQGGANAVMVSWSFLGDKWTGESSNLMNTVLRDEWGFRGMALTDFFRNNGHGFMNADAALANGVDAMLSTFNGEENNVANPEHPTSVLQMRNACKNVMYTVVSSWAYDGEHEETGMENWKKAGIGIDIVIALFMAGMEVLVIRGYKKRKNAE
;
A
#
# COMPACT_ATOMS: atom_id res chain seq x y z
N MET A 1 -4.88 -8.02 -12.29
CA MET A 1 -4.38 -7.82 -13.68
C MET A 1 -4.42 -6.34 -14.04
N ILE A 2 -3.33 -5.80 -14.57
CA ILE A 2 -3.34 -4.42 -15.11
C ILE A 2 -4.37 -4.36 -16.24
N SER A 3 -5.32 -3.44 -16.17
CA SER A 3 -6.25 -3.19 -17.27
C SER A 3 -5.47 -2.51 -18.41
N VAL A 4 -5.36 -3.18 -19.55
CA VAL A 4 -4.81 -2.57 -20.76
C VAL A 4 -5.87 -1.62 -21.33
N GLU A 5 -5.68 -0.34 -21.17
CA GLU A 5 -6.61 0.67 -21.67
C GLU A 5 -6.37 0.98 -23.16
N MET A 6 -7.38 1.51 -23.82
CA MET A 6 -7.27 1.86 -25.26
C MET A 6 -6.17 2.91 -25.49
N GLU A 7 -5.91 3.78 -24.53
CA GLU A 7 -4.83 4.77 -24.59
C GLU A 7 -3.45 4.12 -24.58
N ASP A 8 -3.26 3.07 -23.78
CA ASP A 8 -2.01 2.30 -23.73
C ASP A 8 -1.75 1.61 -25.07
N VAL A 9 -2.81 1.03 -25.66
CA VAL A 9 -2.75 0.44 -27.01
C VAL A 9 -2.40 1.50 -28.06
N LEU A 10 -2.99 2.68 -27.96
CA LEU A 10 -2.71 3.79 -28.89
C LEU A 10 -1.28 4.32 -28.70
N ALA A 11 -0.79 4.43 -27.49
CA ALA A 11 0.59 4.84 -27.19
C ALA A 11 1.60 3.84 -27.77
N VAL A 12 1.39 2.54 -27.55
CA VAL A 12 2.21 1.47 -28.16
C VAL A 12 2.17 1.54 -29.69
N LEU A 13 0.98 1.73 -30.26
CA LEU A 13 0.85 1.87 -31.71
C LEU A 13 1.56 3.12 -32.25
N GLN A 14 1.59 4.23 -31.52
CA GLN A 14 2.36 5.42 -31.90
C GLN A 14 3.87 5.15 -31.86
N LEU A 15 4.39 4.50 -30.83
CA LEU A 15 5.79 4.10 -30.73
C LEU A 15 6.20 3.14 -31.86
N CYS A 16 5.33 2.19 -32.21
CA CYS A 16 5.57 1.25 -33.31
C CYS A 16 5.34 1.83 -34.71
N LYS A 17 4.68 2.99 -34.83
CA LYS A 17 4.26 3.60 -36.09
C LYS A 17 5.37 3.76 -37.13
N PRO A 18 6.60 4.26 -36.83
CA PRO A 18 7.65 4.39 -37.82
C PRO A 18 8.04 3.03 -38.44
N TYR A 19 8.09 1.97 -37.65
CA TYR A 19 8.41 0.62 -38.08
C TYR A 19 7.28 -0.01 -38.89
N ILE A 20 6.04 0.19 -38.50
CA ILE A 20 4.85 -0.25 -39.27
C ILE A 20 4.81 0.44 -40.64
N ILE A 21 5.07 1.75 -40.69
CA ILE A 21 5.19 2.48 -41.93
C ILE A 21 6.34 1.91 -42.80
N GLY A 22 7.47 1.57 -42.19
CA GLY A 22 8.62 0.93 -42.85
C GLY A 22 8.24 -0.40 -43.50
N ILE A 23 7.50 -1.26 -42.76
CA ILE A 23 6.98 -2.54 -43.30
C ILE A 23 6.07 -2.29 -44.51
N ILE A 24 5.09 -1.40 -44.37
CA ILE A 24 4.13 -1.09 -45.44
C ILE A 24 4.87 -0.54 -46.68
N ALA A 25 5.79 0.39 -46.50
CA ALA A 25 6.58 0.98 -47.57
C ALA A 25 7.43 -0.08 -48.31
N ALA A 26 8.12 -0.96 -47.56
CA ALA A 26 8.92 -2.03 -48.14
C ALA A 26 8.04 -3.02 -48.94
N LEU A 27 6.88 -3.40 -48.43
CA LEU A 27 5.93 -4.26 -49.15
C LEU A 27 5.41 -3.59 -50.46
N VAL A 28 5.00 -2.32 -50.38
CA VAL A 28 4.51 -1.56 -51.55
C VAL A 28 5.60 -1.43 -52.61
N ILE A 29 6.80 -1.02 -52.25
CA ILE A 29 7.94 -0.88 -53.14
C ILE A 29 8.27 -2.24 -53.80
N GLY A 30 8.34 -3.31 -53.00
CA GLY A 30 8.60 -4.66 -53.52
C GLY A 30 7.53 -5.12 -54.53
N ILE A 31 6.27 -4.91 -54.23
CA ILE A 31 5.16 -5.22 -55.18
C ILE A 31 5.29 -4.40 -56.45
N VAL A 32 5.56 -3.11 -56.33
CA VAL A 32 5.74 -2.24 -57.53
C VAL A 32 6.90 -2.75 -58.39
N ILE A 33 8.03 -3.11 -57.81
CA ILE A 33 9.20 -3.70 -58.52
C ILE A 33 8.77 -5.02 -59.23
N MET A 34 8.03 -5.90 -58.53
CA MET A 34 7.56 -7.17 -59.13
C MET A 34 6.58 -6.96 -60.29
N ILE A 35 5.85 -5.87 -60.28
CA ILE A 35 4.93 -5.50 -61.38
C ILE A 35 5.70 -4.85 -62.51
N ALA A 36 6.61 -3.90 -62.23
CA ALA A 36 7.40 -3.17 -63.21
C ALA A 36 8.28 -4.09 -64.09
N CYS A 37 8.80 -5.16 -63.53
CA CYS A 37 9.66 -6.11 -64.25
C CYS A 37 8.90 -7.01 -65.23
N ARG A 38 7.60 -6.88 -65.42
CA ARG A 38 6.77 -7.73 -66.33
C ARG A 38 7.23 -7.76 -67.77
N ARG A 39 7.80 -6.68 -68.27
CA ARG A 39 8.30 -6.54 -69.65
C ARG A 39 9.73 -7.03 -69.86
N MET A 40 10.41 -7.47 -68.81
CA MET A 40 11.76 -8.01 -68.86
C MET A 40 11.81 -9.45 -69.35
N SER A 41 12.97 -9.92 -69.81
CA SER A 41 13.20 -11.32 -70.20
C SER A 41 12.88 -12.25 -69.04
N ARG A 42 12.51 -13.52 -69.29
CA ARG A 42 12.02 -14.46 -68.28
C ARG A 42 13.03 -14.72 -67.16
N GLY A 43 14.33 -14.78 -67.51
CA GLY A 43 15.38 -14.93 -66.54
C GLY A 43 15.54 -13.71 -65.63
N LYS A 44 15.67 -12.48 -66.19
CA LYS A 44 15.76 -11.23 -65.44
C LYS A 44 14.56 -10.97 -64.56
N ARG A 45 13.37 -11.20 -65.04
CA ARG A 45 12.11 -11.06 -64.31
C ARG A 45 12.06 -12.00 -63.10
N PHE A 46 12.51 -13.26 -63.23
CA PHE A 46 12.58 -14.22 -62.14
C PHE A 46 13.55 -13.76 -61.09
N LEU A 47 14.76 -13.30 -61.45
CA LEU A 47 15.75 -12.78 -60.51
C LEU A 47 15.18 -11.59 -59.75
N ILE A 48 14.74 -10.54 -60.45
CA ILE A 48 14.23 -9.31 -59.77
C ILE A 48 13.07 -9.59 -58.87
N ARG A 49 12.14 -10.50 -59.21
CA ARG A 49 11.03 -10.89 -58.36
C ARG A 49 11.49 -11.68 -57.13
N GLY A 50 12.48 -12.54 -57.28
CA GLY A 50 13.10 -13.27 -56.18
C GLY A 50 13.80 -12.34 -55.18
N GLU A 51 14.63 -11.45 -55.70
CA GLU A 51 15.34 -10.44 -54.88
C GLU A 51 14.39 -9.50 -54.18
N ALA A 52 13.35 -9.02 -54.91
CA ALA A 52 12.31 -8.17 -54.29
C ALA A 52 11.56 -8.89 -53.18
N ALA A 53 11.26 -10.19 -53.31
CA ALA A 53 10.62 -10.97 -52.26
C ALA A 53 11.53 -11.15 -51.06
N ILE A 54 12.82 -11.47 -51.26
CA ILE A 54 13.81 -11.60 -50.18
C ILE A 54 13.99 -10.27 -49.45
N ALA A 55 14.09 -9.15 -50.19
CA ALA A 55 14.23 -7.82 -49.60
C ALA A 55 12.98 -7.41 -48.76
N MET A 56 11.76 -7.74 -49.23
CA MET A 56 10.54 -7.51 -48.45
C MET A 56 10.55 -8.30 -47.13
N VAL A 57 10.93 -9.59 -47.17
CA VAL A 57 11.02 -10.41 -45.94
C VAL A 57 12.07 -9.84 -45.01
N LEU A 58 13.24 -9.47 -45.52
CA LEU A 58 14.30 -8.86 -44.70
C LEU A 58 13.83 -7.56 -44.02
N ALA A 59 13.17 -6.69 -44.77
CA ALA A 59 12.66 -5.43 -44.22
C ALA A 59 11.60 -5.68 -43.12
N VAL A 60 10.71 -6.65 -43.32
CA VAL A 60 9.73 -7.04 -42.29
C VAL A 60 10.42 -7.57 -41.03
N VAL A 61 11.39 -8.48 -41.18
CA VAL A 61 12.12 -9.05 -40.04
C VAL A 61 12.87 -7.96 -39.26
N VAL A 62 13.58 -7.08 -39.96
CA VAL A 62 14.29 -5.95 -39.35
C VAL A 62 13.33 -5.05 -38.56
N CYS A 63 12.21 -4.65 -39.16
CA CYS A 63 11.25 -3.79 -38.49
C CYS A 63 10.57 -4.49 -37.29
N VAL A 64 10.23 -5.79 -37.39
CA VAL A 64 9.66 -6.56 -36.31
C VAL A 64 10.68 -6.67 -35.15
N ASN A 65 11.96 -6.95 -35.46
CA ASN A 65 13.00 -6.97 -34.43
C ASN A 65 13.16 -5.60 -33.76
N MET A 66 13.14 -4.52 -34.54
CA MET A 66 13.20 -3.16 -33.99
C MET A 66 12.00 -2.84 -33.10
N ILE A 67 10.84 -3.44 -33.31
CA ILE A 67 9.70 -3.34 -32.43
C ILE A 67 9.93 -4.18 -31.16
N CYS A 68 10.26 -5.48 -31.33
CA CYS A 68 10.35 -6.42 -30.20
C CYS A 68 11.52 -6.13 -29.26
N PHE A 69 12.70 -5.82 -29.83
CA PHE A 69 13.90 -5.49 -29.05
C PHE A 69 14.01 -3.99 -28.69
N GLY A 70 13.08 -3.17 -29.14
CA GLY A 70 12.95 -1.75 -28.85
C GLY A 70 11.72 -1.47 -27.96
N PRO A 71 10.72 -0.75 -28.48
CA PRO A 71 9.60 -0.23 -27.68
C PRO A 71 8.76 -1.31 -26.98
N MET A 72 8.79 -2.56 -27.44
CA MET A 72 8.04 -3.67 -26.83
C MET A 72 8.90 -4.55 -25.92
N SER A 73 10.18 -4.30 -25.79
CA SER A 73 11.11 -5.19 -25.06
C SER A 73 10.71 -5.40 -23.62
N THR A 74 10.39 -4.35 -22.90
CA THR A 74 9.95 -4.37 -21.49
C THR A 74 8.67 -5.19 -21.33
N LEU A 75 7.63 -4.87 -22.11
CA LEU A 75 6.36 -5.58 -22.02
C LEU A 75 6.49 -7.07 -22.36
N ILE A 76 7.30 -7.41 -23.38
CA ILE A 76 7.54 -8.82 -23.72
C ILE A 76 8.32 -9.51 -22.59
N GLY A 77 9.30 -8.85 -22.00
CA GLY A 77 10.04 -9.35 -20.82
C GLY A 77 9.11 -9.66 -19.67
N LEU A 78 8.30 -8.71 -19.27
CA LEU A 78 7.33 -8.86 -18.18
C LEU A 78 6.28 -9.96 -18.48
N ALA A 79 5.75 -10.00 -19.72
CA ALA A 79 4.75 -10.99 -20.13
C ALA A 79 5.30 -12.41 -20.32
N THR A 80 6.61 -12.58 -20.44
CA THR A 80 7.27 -13.88 -20.63
C THR A 80 8.13 -14.28 -19.43
N GLY A 81 8.07 -13.54 -18.35
CA GLY A 81 8.76 -13.84 -17.08
C GLY A 81 8.40 -15.21 -16.52
N ASN A 82 9.36 -15.86 -15.88
CA ASN A 82 9.26 -17.28 -15.50
C ASN A 82 8.87 -17.48 -14.04
N GLY A 83 8.04 -16.69 -13.44
CA GLY A 83 7.62 -16.93 -12.04
C GLY A 83 6.94 -18.29 -11.93
N THR A 84 7.52 -19.22 -11.19
CA THR A 84 6.86 -20.45 -10.72
C THR A 84 6.96 -20.49 -9.22
N LEU A 85 5.88 -20.84 -8.55
CA LEU A 85 5.85 -20.99 -7.10
C LEU A 85 5.65 -22.47 -6.77
N SER A 86 6.43 -22.98 -5.81
CA SER A 86 6.32 -24.36 -5.37
C SER A 86 5.10 -24.55 -4.46
N ASP A 87 4.52 -25.76 -4.51
CA ASP A 87 3.43 -26.12 -3.59
C ASP A 87 3.89 -26.02 -2.13
N GLU A 88 5.14 -26.39 -1.82
CA GLU A 88 5.74 -26.32 -0.48
C GLU A 88 5.75 -24.87 0.06
N THR A 89 6.19 -23.92 -0.74
CA THR A 89 6.21 -22.49 -0.33
C THR A 89 4.79 -21.93 -0.15
N ASN A 90 3.84 -22.36 -0.98
CA ASN A 90 2.43 -21.98 -0.80
C ASN A 90 1.80 -22.61 0.46
N GLU A 91 2.13 -23.85 0.79
CA GLU A 91 1.65 -24.51 2.02
C GLU A 91 2.21 -23.79 3.25
N GLU A 92 3.51 -23.49 3.30
CA GLU A 92 4.11 -22.69 4.38
C GLU A 92 3.47 -21.29 4.50
N ALA A 93 3.22 -20.63 3.37
CA ALA A 93 2.57 -19.32 3.36
C ALA A 93 1.11 -19.39 3.88
N ALA A 94 0.39 -20.47 3.56
CA ALA A 94 -0.96 -20.70 4.07
C ALA A 94 -0.98 -20.91 5.59
N GLU A 95 0.00 -21.64 6.15
CA GLU A 95 0.15 -21.82 7.59
C GLU A 95 0.37 -20.48 8.30
N VAL A 96 1.29 -19.65 7.81
CA VAL A 96 1.55 -18.32 8.38
C VAL A 96 0.33 -17.39 8.21
N ALA A 97 -0.37 -17.44 7.06
CA ALA A 97 -1.58 -16.65 6.84
C ALA A 97 -2.70 -17.02 7.82
N GLU A 98 -2.87 -18.30 8.12
CA GLU A 98 -3.85 -18.78 9.12
C GLU A 98 -3.44 -18.36 10.54
N GLU A 99 -2.14 -18.44 10.90
CA GLU A 99 -1.59 -18.03 12.20
C GLU A 99 -1.76 -16.51 12.43
N ILE A 100 -1.58 -15.68 11.39
CA ILE A 100 -1.86 -14.25 11.44
C ILE A 100 -3.34 -14.00 11.78
N MET A 101 -4.27 -14.75 11.18
CA MET A 101 -5.68 -14.62 11.49
C MET A 101 -6.03 -15.13 12.90
N GLU A 102 -5.41 -16.21 13.36
CA GLU A 102 -5.60 -16.72 14.73
C GLU A 102 -5.23 -15.69 15.79
N ASP A 103 -4.13 -14.94 15.57
CA ASP A 103 -3.67 -13.87 16.46
C ASP A 103 -4.35 -12.52 16.21
N GLY A 104 -4.93 -12.32 15.00
CA GLY A 104 -5.44 -11.01 14.56
C GLY A 104 -6.96 -10.84 14.63
N ILE A 105 -7.75 -11.91 14.77
CA ILE A 105 -9.19 -11.79 15.02
C ILE A 105 -9.39 -11.12 16.40
N VAL A 106 -10.25 -10.08 16.46
CA VAL A 106 -10.51 -9.33 17.68
C VAL A 106 -11.89 -9.66 18.24
N LEU A 107 -11.93 -10.11 19.47
CA LEU A 107 -13.16 -10.30 20.23
C LEU A 107 -13.53 -8.97 20.92
N LEU A 108 -14.52 -8.25 20.36
CA LEU A 108 -14.92 -6.92 20.84
C LEU A 108 -15.93 -6.97 22.01
N LYS A 109 -16.85 -7.96 22.01
CA LYS A 109 -17.83 -8.16 23.06
C LYS A 109 -18.02 -9.65 23.29
N ASN A 110 -18.13 -10.08 24.56
CA ASN A 110 -18.49 -11.45 24.88
C ASN A 110 -19.16 -11.57 26.26
N GLU A 111 -20.46 -11.83 26.25
CA GLU A 111 -21.25 -12.11 27.45
C GLU A 111 -21.32 -13.63 27.73
N SER A 112 -20.15 -14.28 27.71
CA SER A 112 -19.99 -15.73 27.95
C SER A 112 -20.71 -16.64 26.95
N LEU A 113 -20.98 -16.18 25.72
CA LEU A 113 -21.51 -17.02 24.65
C LEU A 113 -20.40 -17.79 23.92
N LEU A 114 -19.33 -17.11 23.58
CA LEU A 114 -18.12 -17.73 23.01
C LEU A 114 -17.15 -18.17 24.11
N PRO A 115 -16.44 -19.29 23.96
CA PRO A 115 -16.53 -20.26 22.84
C PRO A 115 -17.78 -21.15 22.93
N LEU A 116 -18.23 -21.65 21.75
CA LEU A 116 -19.42 -22.51 21.64
C LEU A 116 -19.07 -23.98 21.98
N ASN A 117 -18.99 -24.30 23.26
CA ASN A 117 -18.58 -25.63 23.73
C ASN A 117 -19.62 -26.74 23.42
N GLU A 118 -20.89 -26.45 23.57
CA GLU A 118 -21.99 -27.40 23.48
C GLU A 118 -22.75 -27.31 22.14
N THR A 119 -22.88 -26.11 21.59
CA THR A 119 -23.60 -25.85 20.35
C THR A 119 -22.73 -26.19 19.14
N LYS A 120 -23.23 -27.08 18.28
CA LYS A 120 -22.55 -27.46 17.02
C LYS A 120 -23.33 -27.08 15.77
N LYS A 121 -24.47 -26.45 15.91
CA LYS A 121 -25.30 -25.98 14.80
C LYS A 121 -25.46 -24.47 14.83
N LEU A 122 -25.34 -23.83 13.68
CA LEU A 122 -25.39 -22.37 13.55
C LEU A 122 -26.38 -21.95 12.47
N ASN A 123 -27.17 -20.92 12.78
CA ASN A 123 -27.93 -20.16 11.78
C ASN A 123 -27.10 -18.94 11.38
N ILE A 124 -26.73 -18.83 10.10
CA ILE A 124 -25.95 -17.69 9.62
C ILE A 124 -26.88 -16.75 8.84
N PHE A 125 -27.01 -15.53 9.32
CA PHE A 125 -27.81 -14.46 8.73
C PHE A 125 -26.90 -13.39 8.12
N GLY A 126 -27.44 -12.65 7.14
CA GLY A 126 -26.77 -11.61 6.37
C GLY A 126 -26.28 -12.16 5.02
N TRP A 127 -26.62 -11.45 3.96
CA TRP A 127 -26.20 -11.82 2.60
C TRP A 127 -24.67 -11.91 2.47
N GLU A 128 -23.95 -11.06 3.18
CA GLU A 128 -22.49 -11.06 3.19
C GLU A 128 -21.86 -12.35 3.75
N SER A 129 -22.66 -13.22 4.39
CA SER A 129 -22.18 -14.56 4.81
C SER A 129 -21.79 -15.46 3.64
N ILE A 130 -22.33 -15.20 2.46
CA ILE A 130 -22.01 -15.93 1.21
C ILE A 130 -21.05 -15.16 0.31
N ASN A 131 -20.81 -13.90 0.58
CA ASN A 131 -19.92 -13.02 -0.18
C ASN A 131 -19.08 -12.08 0.70
N PRO A 132 -18.35 -12.59 1.70
CA PRO A 132 -17.55 -11.74 2.60
C PRO A 132 -16.35 -11.10 1.91
N ALA A 133 -15.71 -10.14 2.58
CA ALA A 133 -14.45 -9.57 2.16
C ALA A 133 -13.29 -10.51 2.52
N TYR A 134 -12.57 -10.98 1.52
CA TYR A 134 -11.33 -11.77 1.69
C TYR A 134 -10.08 -10.89 1.64
N GLY A 135 -10.13 -9.76 0.96
CA GLY A 135 -9.08 -8.78 0.78
C GLY A 135 -9.64 -7.50 0.18
N GLY A 136 -8.76 -6.54 -0.17
CA GLY A 136 -9.14 -5.37 -0.94
C GLY A 136 -9.10 -5.61 -2.45
N ALA A 137 -9.44 -4.58 -3.23
CA ALA A 137 -9.24 -4.57 -4.68
C ALA A 137 -7.93 -3.86 -5.06
N GLY A 138 -7.41 -4.13 -6.24
CA GLY A 138 -6.20 -3.47 -6.76
C GLY A 138 -4.91 -4.17 -6.37
N SER A 139 -3.88 -3.40 -6.06
CA SER A 139 -2.55 -3.90 -5.69
C SER A 139 -2.57 -4.74 -4.41
N GLY A 140 -3.46 -4.43 -3.46
CA GLY A 140 -3.69 -5.19 -2.24
C GLY A 140 -4.71 -6.33 -2.38
N GLY A 141 -5.08 -6.70 -3.60
CA GLY A 141 -6.00 -7.82 -3.87
C GLY A 141 -5.34 -9.18 -3.70
N ILE A 142 -6.14 -10.18 -3.32
CA ILE A 142 -5.69 -11.57 -3.31
C ILE A 142 -5.80 -12.18 -4.72
N ASN A 143 -5.08 -13.27 -4.94
CA ASN A 143 -5.08 -14.00 -6.20
C ASN A 143 -6.20 -15.06 -6.21
N ASP A 144 -6.88 -15.20 -7.35
CA ASP A 144 -7.96 -16.18 -7.57
C ASP A 144 -7.48 -17.55 -8.09
N LEU A 145 -6.17 -17.76 -8.15
CA LEU A 145 -5.58 -19.04 -8.58
C LEU A 145 -5.65 -20.15 -7.52
N TYR A 146 -5.88 -19.78 -6.28
CA TYR A 146 -5.90 -20.69 -5.14
C TYR A 146 -7.29 -20.78 -4.54
N ASP A 147 -7.62 -21.96 -4.02
CA ASP A 147 -8.89 -22.19 -3.33
C ASP A 147 -9.06 -21.24 -2.13
N ILE A 148 -10.25 -20.68 -2.01
CA ILE A 148 -10.60 -19.77 -0.92
C ILE A 148 -11.49 -20.55 0.07
N VAL A 149 -11.11 -20.54 1.33
CA VAL A 149 -11.95 -21.03 2.43
C VAL A 149 -13.03 -19.99 2.70
N SER A 150 -14.29 -20.32 2.37
CA SER A 150 -15.42 -19.44 2.67
C SER A 150 -15.70 -19.38 4.18
N LEU A 151 -16.44 -18.35 4.62
CA LEU A 151 -16.87 -18.23 6.02
C LEU A 151 -17.58 -19.51 6.52
N ASN A 152 -18.53 -20.01 5.74
CA ASN A 152 -19.25 -21.24 6.07
C ASN A 152 -18.30 -22.44 6.14
N GLN A 153 -17.38 -22.57 5.17
CA GLN A 153 -16.41 -23.66 5.15
C GLN A 153 -15.46 -23.60 6.36
N GLY A 154 -14.99 -22.42 6.77
CA GLY A 154 -14.14 -22.25 7.95
C GLY A 154 -14.84 -22.70 9.25
N LEU A 155 -16.12 -22.38 9.39
CA LEU A 155 -16.93 -22.86 10.51
C LEU A 155 -17.14 -24.38 10.44
N GLU A 156 -17.41 -24.94 9.26
CA GLU A 156 -17.56 -26.39 9.07
C GLU A 156 -16.26 -27.14 9.36
N ASN A 157 -15.11 -26.61 8.98
CA ASN A 157 -13.79 -27.20 9.27
C ASN A 157 -13.52 -27.29 10.79
N ALA A 158 -14.07 -26.36 11.57
CA ALA A 158 -14.02 -26.38 13.05
C ALA A 158 -15.11 -27.26 13.70
N GLY A 159 -15.87 -28.01 12.89
CA GLY A 159 -16.85 -29.00 13.34
C GLY A 159 -18.27 -28.47 13.58
N PHE A 160 -18.58 -27.26 13.11
CA PHE A 160 -19.95 -26.76 13.12
C PHE A 160 -20.75 -27.27 11.93
N SER A 161 -22.07 -27.32 12.08
CA SER A 161 -23.01 -27.56 11.01
C SER A 161 -23.82 -26.30 10.72
N ILE A 162 -23.83 -25.88 9.48
CA ILE A 162 -24.51 -24.64 9.06
C ILE A 162 -25.93 -24.97 8.56
N ASN A 163 -26.88 -24.08 8.85
CA ASN A 163 -28.24 -24.21 8.36
C ASN A 163 -28.30 -23.98 6.85
N GLN A 164 -28.41 -25.07 6.09
CA GLN A 164 -28.41 -25.03 4.63
C GLN A 164 -29.61 -24.29 4.03
N GLU A 165 -30.76 -24.25 4.72
CA GLU A 165 -31.96 -23.53 4.23
C GLU A 165 -31.69 -22.03 4.16
N LEU A 166 -30.92 -21.46 5.12
CA LEU A 166 -30.51 -20.05 5.09
C LEU A 166 -29.48 -19.81 3.99
N VAL A 167 -28.47 -20.67 3.86
CA VAL A 167 -27.49 -20.57 2.78
C VAL A 167 -28.17 -20.60 1.40
N ASP A 168 -29.11 -21.53 1.20
CA ASP A 168 -29.88 -21.64 -0.05
C ASP A 168 -30.78 -20.42 -0.28
N PHE A 169 -31.34 -19.85 0.79
CA PHE A 169 -32.14 -18.62 0.72
C PHE A 169 -31.28 -17.47 0.16
N TYR A 170 -30.11 -17.19 0.73
CA TYR A 170 -29.23 -16.14 0.26
C TYR A 170 -28.69 -16.38 -1.16
N ASN A 171 -28.28 -17.61 -1.47
CA ASN A 171 -27.83 -17.96 -2.82
C ASN A 171 -28.93 -17.79 -3.89
N ASN A 172 -30.18 -17.99 -3.53
CA ASN A 172 -31.33 -17.84 -4.44
C ASN A 172 -31.91 -16.43 -4.48
N TYR A 173 -31.51 -15.56 -3.59
CA TYR A 173 -32.00 -14.16 -3.54
C TYR A 173 -31.63 -13.36 -4.80
N GLY A 174 -30.81 -13.89 -5.68
CA GLY A 174 -30.73 -13.48 -7.08
C GLY A 174 -30.02 -12.16 -7.36
N ALA A 175 -29.31 -11.62 -6.43
CA ALA A 175 -28.50 -10.45 -6.71
C ALA A 175 -27.31 -10.83 -7.62
N ASP A 176 -27.17 -10.13 -8.74
CA ASP A 176 -25.87 -10.04 -9.40
C ASP A 176 -24.90 -9.51 -8.34
N ASN A 177 -23.89 -10.30 -7.97
CA ASN A 177 -22.88 -9.92 -6.97
C ASN A 177 -22.38 -8.52 -7.29
N PRO A 178 -22.55 -7.54 -6.39
CA PRO A 178 -21.95 -6.22 -6.58
C PRO A 178 -20.45 -6.44 -6.58
N GLU A 179 -19.85 -6.23 -7.74
CA GLU A 179 -18.42 -6.41 -7.92
C GLU A 179 -17.69 -5.15 -7.48
N MET A 180 -16.75 -5.34 -6.57
CA MET A 180 -15.79 -4.33 -6.16
C MET A 180 -14.42 -4.77 -6.70
N SER A 181 -14.04 -4.23 -7.84
CA SER A 181 -12.76 -4.51 -8.52
C SER A 181 -12.19 -3.20 -9.07
N ILE A 182 -10.92 -3.20 -9.46
CA ILE A 182 -10.29 -2.02 -10.09
C ILE A 182 -11.11 -1.47 -11.29
N GLN A 183 -11.88 -2.33 -11.97
CA GLN A 183 -12.65 -1.96 -13.16
C GLN A 183 -14.11 -1.62 -12.87
N LYS A 184 -14.63 -2.02 -11.71
CA LYS A 184 -16.04 -1.86 -11.38
C LYS A 184 -16.21 -1.51 -9.92
N GLN A 185 -16.95 -0.44 -9.67
CA GLN A 185 -17.28 0.05 -8.34
C GLN A 185 -18.79 -0.03 -8.13
N SER A 186 -19.23 -0.83 -7.16
CA SER A 186 -20.59 -0.85 -6.66
C SER A 186 -20.59 -0.88 -5.14
N TRP A 187 -21.26 0.05 -4.52
CA TRP A 187 -21.42 0.15 -3.06
C TRP A 187 -22.67 -0.57 -2.56
N THR A 188 -23.44 -1.20 -3.46
CA THR A 188 -24.67 -1.90 -3.12
C THR A 188 -24.42 -3.02 -2.11
N LEU A 189 -25.24 -3.07 -1.07
CA LEU A 189 -25.30 -4.14 -0.07
C LEU A 189 -26.59 -4.95 -0.32
N PRO A 190 -26.53 -6.11 -0.96
CA PRO A 190 -27.76 -6.80 -1.41
C PRO A 190 -28.42 -7.61 -0.29
N GLU A 191 -28.60 -7.01 0.87
CA GLU A 191 -29.33 -7.67 1.97
C GLU A 191 -30.81 -7.79 1.63
N PRO A 192 -31.43 -8.99 1.76
CA PRO A 192 -32.84 -9.20 1.50
C PRO A 192 -33.74 -8.40 2.45
N PRO A 193 -34.76 -7.63 1.95
CA PRO A 193 -35.75 -7.01 2.81
C PRO A 193 -36.45 -8.02 3.73
N VAL A 194 -36.77 -7.61 4.94
CA VAL A 194 -37.27 -8.50 6.00
C VAL A 194 -38.55 -9.25 5.63
N ASP A 195 -39.39 -8.72 4.74
CA ASP A 195 -40.63 -9.36 4.26
C ASP A 195 -40.37 -10.54 3.32
N THR A 196 -39.13 -10.70 2.83
CA THR A 196 -38.72 -11.88 2.03
C THR A 196 -38.44 -13.11 2.90
N TYR A 197 -38.19 -12.94 4.20
CA TYR A 197 -38.00 -14.03 5.14
C TYR A 197 -39.35 -14.62 5.56
N SER A 198 -39.68 -15.80 5.03
CA SER A 198 -40.96 -16.43 5.37
C SER A 198 -41.01 -16.89 6.84
N ASP A 199 -42.22 -16.87 7.42
CA ASP A 199 -42.45 -17.43 8.76
C ASP A 199 -41.96 -18.86 8.91
N GLU A 200 -42.06 -19.67 7.83
CA GLU A 200 -41.57 -21.04 7.78
C GLU A 200 -40.06 -21.14 7.88
N LEU A 201 -39.34 -20.25 7.17
CA LEU A 201 -37.86 -20.21 7.21
C LEU A 201 -37.37 -19.83 8.62
N ILE A 202 -37.93 -18.78 9.23
CA ILE A 202 -37.56 -18.37 10.59
C ILE A 202 -37.90 -19.43 11.62
N LYS A 203 -39.06 -20.11 11.47
CA LYS A 203 -39.42 -21.22 12.34
C LYS A 203 -38.45 -22.40 12.19
N SER A 204 -38.11 -22.75 10.97
CA SER A 204 -37.13 -23.82 10.69
C SER A 204 -35.78 -23.49 11.29
N ALA A 205 -35.30 -22.23 11.18
CA ALA A 205 -34.06 -21.77 11.77
C ALA A 205 -34.05 -21.90 13.31
N LYS A 206 -35.17 -21.53 13.97
CA LYS A 206 -35.32 -21.71 15.43
C LYS A 206 -35.33 -23.16 15.88
N GLU A 207 -35.89 -24.07 15.05
CA GLU A 207 -35.88 -25.51 15.31
C GLU A 207 -34.49 -26.12 15.06
N TYR A 208 -33.66 -25.47 14.20
CA TYR A 208 -32.30 -25.94 13.86
C TYR A 208 -31.30 -25.64 14.94
N SER A 209 -31.24 -24.41 15.45
CA SER A 209 -30.29 -23.95 16.47
C SER A 209 -30.87 -22.78 17.28
N ASP A 210 -30.44 -22.61 18.51
CA ASP A 210 -30.72 -21.45 19.39
C ASP A 210 -29.67 -20.33 19.25
N VAL A 211 -28.63 -20.56 18.44
CA VAL A 211 -27.58 -19.57 18.13
C VAL A 211 -27.76 -19.03 16.72
N ALA A 212 -27.77 -17.72 16.58
CA ALA A 212 -27.73 -16.98 15.34
C ALA A 212 -26.41 -16.18 15.21
N VAL A 213 -25.81 -16.22 14.02
CA VAL A 213 -24.66 -15.40 13.66
C VAL A 213 -25.10 -14.39 12.61
N VAL A 214 -24.91 -13.12 12.85
CA VAL A 214 -25.17 -12.03 11.89
C VAL A 214 -23.85 -11.61 11.29
N VAL A 215 -23.72 -11.66 9.98
CA VAL A 215 -22.51 -11.28 9.24
C VAL A 215 -22.76 -9.97 8.51
N LEU A 216 -21.95 -8.98 8.82
CA LEU A 216 -21.92 -7.67 8.18
C LEU A 216 -20.57 -7.45 7.53
N SER A 217 -20.52 -6.98 6.29
CA SER A 217 -19.26 -6.72 5.59
C SER A 217 -19.26 -5.35 4.91
N ARG A 218 -18.10 -4.74 4.85
CA ARG A 218 -17.86 -3.51 4.09
C ARG A 218 -16.59 -3.70 3.27
N LYS A 219 -16.73 -3.62 1.94
CA LYS A 219 -15.64 -3.80 0.98
C LYS A 219 -15.12 -2.45 0.52
N ALA A 220 -13.82 -2.35 0.36
CA ALA A 220 -13.15 -1.19 -0.18
C ALA A 220 -11.93 -1.62 -1.01
N GLY A 221 -11.30 -0.71 -1.75
CA GLY A 221 -10.14 -1.07 -2.56
C GLY A 221 -9.57 0.08 -3.36
N GLU A 222 -8.41 -0.19 -3.93
CA GLU A 222 -7.74 0.71 -4.86
C GLU A 222 -8.56 0.90 -6.15
N GLY A 223 -8.44 2.07 -6.77
CA GLY A 223 -9.12 2.41 -8.02
C GLY A 223 -10.55 2.89 -7.86
N HIS A 224 -11.09 2.88 -6.64
CA HIS A 224 -12.42 3.38 -6.30
C HIS A 224 -12.36 4.80 -5.72
N ASN A 225 -13.53 5.44 -5.63
CA ASN A 225 -13.66 6.60 -4.75
C ASN A 225 -13.51 6.15 -3.29
N ASP A 226 -13.20 7.05 -2.40
CA ASP A 226 -13.21 6.74 -0.98
C ASP A 226 -14.61 6.25 -0.53
N ILE A 227 -14.67 5.60 0.62
CA ILE A 227 -15.90 5.06 1.17
C ILE A 227 -16.93 6.21 1.28
N PRO A 228 -18.19 6.02 0.83
CA PRO A 228 -19.15 7.10 0.80
C PRO A 228 -19.51 7.65 2.19
N MET A 229 -19.30 8.95 2.39
CA MET A 229 -19.81 9.71 3.53
C MET A 229 -21.27 10.13 3.35
N ASP A 230 -21.78 10.05 2.12
CA ASP A 230 -23.20 10.16 1.77
C ASP A 230 -23.48 9.11 0.68
N VAL A 231 -24.09 7.99 1.07
CA VAL A 231 -24.34 6.84 0.18
C VAL A 231 -25.20 7.21 -1.02
N ARG A 232 -26.09 8.19 -0.89
CA ARG A 232 -26.96 8.62 -1.99
C ARG A 232 -26.23 9.35 -3.12
N LYS A 233 -24.98 9.74 -2.89
CA LYS A 233 -24.11 10.30 -3.93
C LYS A 233 -23.26 9.22 -4.63
N ALA A 234 -23.27 8.01 -4.11
CA ALA A 234 -22.49 6.88 -4.63
C ALA A 234 -23.29 5.99 -5.59
N ALA A 235 -22.62 5.05 -6.24
CA ALA A 235 -23.25 4.01 -7.04
C ALA A 235 -23.84 2.93 -6.12
N TYR A 236 -25.05 3.14 -5.67
CA TYR A 236 -25.78 2.28 -4.74
C TYR A 236 -27.21 2.02 -5.25
N ASP A 237 -27.61 0.77 -5.28
CA ASP A 237 -28.95 0.33 -5.63
C ASP A 237 -29.69 -0.12 -4.37
N ASN A 238 -30.84 0.51 -4.05
CA ASN A 238 -31.66 0.17 -2.89
C ASN A 238 -32.18 -1.27 -2.98
N ASN A 239 -32.26 -1.94 -1.82
CA ASN A 239 -32.87 -3.27 -1.70
C ASN A 239 -34.40 -3.26 -1.72
N SER A 240 -35.03 -2.13 -1.45
CA SER A 240 -36.46 -1.96 -1.39
C SER A 240 -36.96 -0.78 -2.23
N ASP A 241 -38.11 -0.93 -2.87
CA ASP A 241 -38.82 0.18 -3.53
C ASP A 241 -39.66 1.04 -2.52
N GLU A 242 -39.76 0.58 -1.27
CA GLU A 242 -40.65 1.20 -0.25
C GLU A 242 -39.89 2.19 0.64
N TYR A 243 -38.59 2.06 0.79
CA TYR A 243 -37.74 2.92 1.63
C TYR A 243 -36.32 3.04 1.06
N ASP A 244 -35.62 4.08 1.47
CA ASP A 244 -34.19 4.26 1.21
C ASP A 244 -33.38 3.47 2.24
N ASP A 245 -32.43 2.64 1.80
CA ASP A 245 -31.51 1.91 2.69
C ASP A 245 -30.63 2.85 3.50
N PHE A 246 -30.25 3.96 2.89
CA PHE A 246 -29.54 5.05 3.54
C PHE A 246 -30.27 6.36 3.26
N PRO A 247 -30.93 6.99 4.26
CA PRO A 247 -31.42 8.34 4.16
C PRO A 247 -30.39 9.37 3.72
N GLU A 248 -30.80 10.55 3.30
CA GLU A 248 -29.92 11.64 2.87
C GLU A 248 -28.95 12.04 3.97
N GLY A 249 -27.66 12.02 3.65
CA GLY A 249 -26.55 12.37 4.55
C GLY A 249 -26.05 11.22 5.42
N GLU A 250 -26.59 10.00 5.27
CA GLU A 250 -26.08 8.83 5.98
C GLU A 250 -24.91 8.18 5.22
N HIS A 251 -23.95 7.70 5.99
CA HIS A 251 -22.71 7.15 5.48
C HIS A 251 -22.69 5.62 5.42
N TYR A 252 -21.74 5.07 4.67
CA TYR A 252 -21.65 3.64 4.41
C TYR A 252 -21.19 2.78 5.60
N LEU A 253 -20.49 3.38 6.58
CA LEU A 253 -19.92 2.67 7.73
C LEU A 253 -20.87 2.59 8.93
N GLN A 254 -22.15 2.45 8.65
CA GLN A 254 -23.22 2.16 9.61
C GLN A 254 -24.18 1.13 9.01
N LEU A 255 -25.15 0.63 9.79
CA LEU A 255 -26.18 -0.27 9.25
C LEU A 255 -27.06 0.44 8.22
N SER A 256 -27.28 -0.19 7.08
CA SER A 256 -28.40 0.19 6.21
C SER A 256 -29.72 -0.12 6.90
N GLN A 257 -30.84 0.48 6.42
CA GLN A 257 -32.15 0.19 6.98
C GLN A 257 -32.51 -1.30 6.84
N THR A 258 -32.17 -1.90 5.70
CA THR A 258 -32.43 -3.33 5.48
C THR A 258 -31.61 -4.24 6.40
N GLU A 259 -30.34 -3.89 6.65
CA GLU A 259 -29.52 -4.62 7.65
C GLU A 259 -30.06 -4.42 9.07
N ARG A 260 -30.53 -3.21 9.44
CA ARG A 260 -31.16 -2.95 10.74
C ARG A 260 -32.43 -3.76 10.95
N ASP A 261 -33.28 -3.83 9.92
CA ASP A 261 -34.50 -4.64 9.95
C ASP A 261 -34.18 -6.13 10.09
N MET A 262 -33.12 -6.62 9.45
CA MET A 262 -32.64 -7.99 9.60
C MET A 262 -32.13 -8.24 11.03
N VAL A 263 -31.34 -7.35 11.62
CA VAL A 263 -30.88 -7.43 13.01
C VAL A 263 -32.06 -7.45 13.98
N ASP A 264 -33.05 -6.57 13.81
CA ASP A 264 -34.29 -6.53 14.58
C ASP A 264 -35.04 -7.87 14.51
N MET A 265 -35.19 -8.42 13.33
CA MET A 265 -35.86 -9.71 13.10
C MET A 265 -35.09 -10.84 13.80
N VAL A 266 -33.75 -10.89 13.65
CA VAL A 266 -32.93 -11.92 14.31
C VAL A 266 -33.00 -11.80 15.82
N CYS A 267 -32.80 -10.61 16.40
CA CYS A 267 -32.85 -10.38 17.85
C CYS A 267 -34.25 -10.60 18.44
N SER A 268 -35.31 -10.44 17.65
CA SER A 268 -36.68 -10.77 18.07
C SER A 268 -36.95 -12.28 18.14
N ASN A 269 -36.12 -13.10 17.47
CA ASN A 269 -36.34 -14.54 17.37
C ASN A 269 -35.31 -15.42 18.07
N PHE A 270 -34.12 -14.88 18.40
CA PHE A 270 -32.99 -15.58 19.01
C PHE A 270 -32.47 -14.83 20.23
N ASP A 271 -32.18 -15.56 21.32
CA ASP A 271 -31.62 -15.00 22.54
C ASP A 271 -30.08 -14.99 22.56
N ASN A 272 -29.45 -15.77 21.65
CA ASN A 272 -28.00 -15.94 21.55
C ASN A 272 -27.54 -15.51 20.16
N VAL A 273 -27.16 -14.26 20.03
CA VAL A 273 -26.72 -13.67 18.76
C VAL A 273 -25.23 -13.31 18.83
N ILE A 274 -24.50 -13.70 17.79
CA ILE A 274 -23.11 -13.32 17.55
C ILE A 274 -23.11 -12.40 16.33
N VAL A 275 -22.47 -11.24 16.42
CA VAL A 275 -22.20 -10.37 15.26
C VAL A 275 -20.77 -10.60 14.80
N VAL A 276 -20.56 -10.84 13.52
CA VAL A 276 -19.26 -10.85 12.85
C VAL A 276 -19.20 -9.65 11.91
N TYR A 277 -18.33 -8.70 12.23
CA TYR A 277 -18.02 -7.60 11.32
C TYR A 277 -16.80 -7.94 10.48
N ASN A 278 -16.97 -7.99 9.17
CA ASN A 278 -15.97 -8.35 8.17
C ASN A 278 -15.67 -7.15 7.24
N GLY A 279 -15.04 -6.14 7.80
CA GLY A 279 -14.60 -4.93 7.08
C GLY A 279 -13.28 -4.43 7.65
N ALA A 280 -12.46 -3.79 6.82
CA ALA A 280 -11.16 -3.28 7.23
C ALA A 280 -11.24 -1.99 8.05
N ASN A 281 -12.25 -1.16 7.74
CA ASN A 281 -12.42 0.15 8.34
C ASN A 281 -13.28 0.07 9.61
N GLN A 282 -13.15 1.04 10.50
CA GLN A 282 -14.04 1.18 11.64
C GLN A 282 -15.50 1.23 11.18
N PHE A 283 -16.41 0.77 12.03
CA PHE A 283 -17.83 0.71 11.77
C PHE A 283 -18.60 1.13 13.02
N GLU A 284 -19.74 1.78 12.89
CA GLU A 284 -20.59 2.13 14.04
C GLU A 284 -21.29 0.87 14.56
N LEU A 285 -20.62 0.20 15.51
CA LEU A 285 -21.13 -1.02 16.17
C LEU A 285 -22.02 -0.75 17.38
N GLY A 286 -22.36 0.52 17.65
CA GLY A 286 -23.19 0.95 18.78
C GLY A 286 -24.54 0.24 18.88
N PHE A 287 -25.09 -0.19 17.74
CA PHE A 287 -26.31 -0.99 17.73
C PHE A 287 -26.20 -2.29 18.52
N ALA A 288 -25.00 -2.87 18.65
CA ALA A 288 -24.79 -4.11 19.40
C ALA A 288 -25.06 -3.95 20.92
N ASP A 289 -25.10 -2.73 21.44
CA ASP A 289 -25.43 -2.44 22.83
C ASP A 289 -26.94 -2.18 23.03
N GLU A 290 -27.68 -1.94 21.94
CA GLU A 290 -29.13 -1.75 21.96
C GLU A 290 -29.89 -3.09 22.15
N TYR A 291 -29.26 -4.21 21.71
CA TYR A 291 -29.90 -5.54 21.75
C TYR A 291 -29.23 -6.46 22.80
N PRO A 292 -29.91 -6.76 23.91
CA PRO A 292 -29.39 -7.68 24.95
C PRO A 292 -29.22 -9.13 24.43
N GLN A 293 -29.72 -9.45 23.25
CA GLN A 293 -29.54 -10.73 22.57
C GLN A 293 -28.19 -10.86 21.89
N ILE A 294 -27.55 -9.74 21.52
CA ILE A 294 -26.21 -9.74 20.96
C ILE A 294 -25.19 -9.95 22.08
N LYS A 295 -24.80 -11.21 22.25
CA LYS A 295 -23.91 -11.64 23.33
C LYS A 295 -22.43 -11.54 22.97
N SER A 296 -22.09 -11.60 21.67
CA SER A 296 -20.72 -11.51 21.23
C SER A 296 -20.61 -10.70 19.94
N VAL A 297 -19.53 -9.93 19.83
CA VAL A 297 -19.14 -9.19 18.62
C VAL A 297 -17.71 -9.56 18.30
N VAL A 298 -17.47 -10.00 17.07
CA VAL A 298 -16.16 -10.43 16.57
C VAL A 298 -15.80 -9.57 15.34
N TRP A 299 -14.66 -8.94 15.38
CA TRP A 299 -14.10 -8.26 14.21
C TRP A 299 -13.15 -9.21 13.49
N CYS A 300 -13.46 -9.51 12.23
CA CYS A 300 -12.75 -10.46 11.37
C CYS A 300 -12.60 -9.87 9.97
N PRO A 301 -11.70 -8.89 9.78
CA PRO A 301 -11.52 -8.22 8.48
C PRO A 301 -10.84 -9.12 7.47
N GLY A 302 -10.62 -8.66 6.24
CA GLY A 302 -10.11 -9.39 5.08
C GLY A 302 -9.11 -10.51 5.35
N THR A 303 -9.57 -11.74 5.15
CA THR A 303 -8.98 -12.97 5.72
C THR A 303 -7.91 -13.65 4.84
N GLY A 304 -7.67 -13.12 3.63
CA GLY A 304 -6.90 -13.91 2.65
C GLY A 304 -7.61 -15.19 2.23
N ASN A 305 -6.86 -16.13 1.67
CA ASN A 305 -7.45 -17.38 1.14
C ASN A 305 -7.92 -18.36 2.24
N VAL A 306 -7.26 -18.40 3.39
CA VAL A 306 -7.47 -19.48 4.39
C VAL A 306 -7.98 -19.00 5.75
N GLY A 307 -7.99 -17.70 6.01
CA GLY A 307 -8.14 -17.17 7.36
C GLY A 307 -9.52 -17.38 8.01
N PHE A 308 -10.59 -17.70 7.27
CA PHE A 308 -11.84 -18.09 7.91
C PHE A 308 -11.77 -19.42 8.69
N ASN A 309 -10.72 -20.24 8.51
CA ASN A 309 -10.44 -21.35 9.42
C ASN A 309 -10.23 -20.84 10.85
N ALA A 310 -9.48 -19.75 11.03
CA ALA A 310 -9.25 -19.16 12.34
C ALA A 310 -10.55 -18.69 13.03
N LEU A 311 -11.51 -18.13 12.27
CA LEU A 311 -12.83 -17.77 12.81
C LEU A 311 -13.55 -18.99 13.39
N GLY A 312 -13.52 -20.12 12.68
CA GLY A 312 -14.08 -21.40 13.17
C GLY A 312 -13.38 -21.87 14.45
N LYS A 313 -12.04 -21.80 14.50
CA LYS A 313 -11.24 -22.15 15.69
C LYS A 313 -11.53 -21.25 16.89
N VAL A 314 -11.71 -19.95 16.66
CA VAL A 314 -12.14 -19.01 17.72
C VAL A 314 -13.52 -19.39 18.22
N PHE A 315 -14.49 -19.66 17.35
CA PHE A 315 -15.84 -20.06 17.76
C PHE A 315 -15.87 -21.36 18.55
N SER A 316 -15.03 -22.34 18.18
CA SER A 316 -14.93 -23.64 18.86
C SER A 316 -14.14 -23.60 20.18
N GLY A 317 -13.35 -22.54 20.41
CA GLY A 317 -12.41 -22.43 21.53
C GLY A 317 -11.09 -23.19 21.31
N GLU A 318 -10.81 -23.67 20.11
CA GLU A 318 -9.51 -24.24 19.74
C GLU A 318 -8.43 -23.16 19.78
N VAL A 319 -8.78 -21.94 19.36
CA VAL A 319 -7.98 -20.74 19.47
C VAL A 319 -8.63 -19.77 20.46
N ASN A 320 -7.86 -19.29 21.42
CA ASN A 320 -8.25 -18.21 22.30
C ASN A 320 -7.86 -16.87 21.65
N PRO A 321 -8.84 -15.97 21.33
CA PRO A 321 -8.52 -14.71 20.68
C PRO A 321 -7.55 -13.86 21.50
N SER A 322 -6.60 -13.25 20.83
CA SER A 322 -5.57 -12.38 21.41
C SER A 322 -5.31 -11.14 20.55
N GLY A 323 -6.12 -10.94 19.53
CA GLY A 323 -6.07 -9.75 18.65
C GLY A 323 -6.54 -8.51 19.39
N LYS A 324 -6.00 -7.36 18.99
CA LYS A 324 -6.30 -6.04 19.53
C LYS A 324 -6.60 -5.05 18.41
N THR A 325 -7.48 -4.08 18.65
CA THR A 325 -7.84 -3.07 17.67
C THR A 325 -6.63 -2.20 17.30
N PRO A 326 -6.32 -2.02 16.00
CA PRO A 326 -5.30 -1.08 15.55
C PRO A 326 -5.85 0.34 15.36
N ASP A 327 -7.16 0.53 15.54
CA ASP A 327 -7.90 1.77 15.39
C ASP A 327 -8.95 1.93 16.47
N THR A 328 -9.34 3.18 16.77
CA THR A 328 -10.39 3.50 17.72
C THR A 328 -11.76 3.38 17.07
N PHE A 329 -12.67 2.59 17.63
CA PHE A 329 -14.08 2.52 17.20
C PHE A 329 -14.93 3.49 18.01
N ILE A 330 -15.73 4.31 17.34
CA ILE A 330 -16.58 5.32 17.98
C ILE A 330 -18.06 5.07 17.67
N TYR A 331 -18.94 5.59 18.52
CA TYR A 331 -20.39 5.41 18.38
C TYR A 331 -20.99 6.23 17.23
N ASP A 332 -20.41 7.39 16.92
CA ASP A 332 -20.93 8.34 15.93
C ASP A 332 -19.76 9.04 15.22
N MET A 333 -19.50 8.66 13.97
CA MET A 333 -18.39 9.18 13.18
C MET A 333 -18.55 10.66 12.83
N THR A 334 -19.77 11.20 12.88
CA THR A 334 -20.02 12.62 12.61
C THR A 334 -19.43 13.53 13.68
N THR A 335 -19.07 12.97 14.84
CA THR A 335 -18.43 13.69 15.95
C THR A 335 -16.92 13.73 15.89
N ALA A 336 -16.31 13.04 14.92
CA ALA A 336 -14.87 12.99 14.78
C ALA A 336 -14.29 14.34 14.30
N PRO A 337 -13.10 14.74 14.77
CA PRO A 337 -12.51 16.04 14.41
C PRO A 337 -12.25 16.20 12.92
N TRP A 338 -12.06 15.10 12.20
CA TRP A 338 -11.82 15.09 10.75
C TRP A 338 -13.11 15.14 9.91
N TRP A 339 -14.31 14.96 10.47
CA TRP A 339 -15.55 14.73 9.73
C TRP A 339 -15.79 15.73 8.59
N ASN A 340 -15.75 17.03 8.88
CA ASN A 340 -16.00 18.07 7.86
C ASN A 340 -14.81 18.30 6.90
N ASN A 341 -13.69 17.60 7.11
CA ASN A 341 -12.46 17.71 6.33
C ASN A 341 -11.97 16.34 5.83
N ALA A 342 -12.82 15.31 5.79
CA ALA A 342 -12.53 14.01 5.21
C ALA A 342 -12.77 14.00 3.69
N GLU A 343 -13.88 14.55 3.22
CA GLU A 343 -14.14 14.69 1.79
C GLU A 343 -13.18 15.72 1.15
N LYS A 344 -12.75 15.41 -0.07
CA LYS A 344 -11.90 16.29 -0.86
C LYS A 344 -12.71 17.42 -1.46
N THR A 345 -12.18 18.64 -1.38
CA THR A 345 -12.80 19.84 -1.92
C THR A 345 -12.08 20.30 -3.18
N GLU A 346 -12.75 20.37 -4.34
CA GLU A 346 -12.15 20.86 -5.58
C GLU A 346 -11.85 22.37 -5.50
N TYR A 347 -10.67 22.77 -5.98
CA TYR A 347 -10.33 24.19 -6.08
C TYR A 347 -11.13 24.87 -7.20
N THR A 348 -11.88 25.92 -6.85
CA THR A 348 -12.72 26.64 -7.81
C THR A 348 -11.92 27.51 -8.78
N ASN A 349 -10.76 28.00 -8.35
CA ASN A 349 -9.86 28.85 -9.16
C ASN A 349 -8.79 28.05 -9.94
N LEU A 350 -8.74 26.73 -9.81
CA LEU A 350 -7.88 25.83 -10.59
C LEU A 350 -8.67 24.88 -11.52
N ALA A 351 -9.96 25.12 -11.72
CA ALA A 351 -10.81 24.24 -12.53
C ALA A 351 -10.30 24.07 -13.97
N ASP A 352 -9.67 25.09 -14.55
CA ASP A 352 -9.08 25.04 -15.91
C ASP A 352 -7.84 24.13 -15.98
N MET A 353 -7.28 23.68 -14.85
CA MET A 353 -6.16 22.77 -14.76
C MET A 353 -6.59 21.29 -14.63
N ALA A 354 -7.89 21.02 -14.74
CA ALA A 354 -8.38 19.63 -14.69
C ALA A 354 -7.83 18.78 -15.84
N VAL A 355 -7.49 17.54 -15.55
CA VAL A 355 -6.86 16.58 -16.46
C VAL A 355 -7.79 15.42 -16.73
N GLU A 356 -7.99 15.09 -18.02
CA GLU A 356 -8.70 13.87 -18.40
C GLU A 356 -7.85 12.65 -18.07
N GLY A 357 -8.46 11.65 -17.48
CA GLY A 357 -7.81 10.40 -17.11
C GLY A 357 -8.81 9.26 -17.05
N MET A 358 -8.35 8.13 -16.53
CA MET A 358 -9.18 6.94 -16.31
C MET A 358 -9.14 6.53 -14.85
N ASN A 359 -10.28 6.14 -14.31
CA ASN A 359 -10.37 5.50 -13.01
C ASN A 359 -11.16 4.20 -13.18
N ALA A 360 -10.57 3.09 -12.78
CA ALA A 360 -11.18 1.77 -12.86
C ALA A 360 -11.78 1.44 -14.26
N GLY A 361 -11.10 1.83 -15.33
CA GLY A 361 -11.57 1.63 -16.72
C GLY A 361 -12.66 2.60 -17.19
N THR A 362 -13.02 3.59 -16.38
CA THR A 362 -14.00 4.63 -16.72
C THR A 362 -13.30 5.98 -16.89
N ALA A 363 -13.63 6.69 -17.99
CA ALA A 363 -13.12 8.03 -18.23
C ALA A 363 -13.56 8.97 -17.09
N GLN A 364 -12.60 9.66 -16.50
CA GLN A 364 -12.82 10.58 -15.39
C GLN A 364 -11.99 11.85 -15.59
N VAL A 365 -12.49 12.96 -15.07
CA VAL A 365 -11.73 14.21 -15.00
C VAL A 365 -11.20 14.37 -13.58
N TYR A 366 -9.89 14.49 -13.44
CA TYR A 366 -9.23 14.80 -12.18
C TYR A 366 -9.06 16.33 -12.10
N ALA A 367 -9.74 16.96 -11.16
CA ALA A 367 -9.56 18.37 -10.87
C ALA A 367 -8.62 18.54 -9.67
N PRO A 368 -7.77 19.60 -9.65
CA PRO A 368 -7.04 19.96 -8.44
C PRO A 368 -8.00 20.12 -7.25
N ALA A 369 -7.71 19.44 -6.16
CA ALA A 369 -8.53 19.43 -4.97
C ALA A 369 -7.63 19.52 -3.71
N PHE A 370 -8.23 19.64 -2.54
CA PHE A 370 -7.52 19.66 -1.28
C PHE A 370 -8.28 18.97 -0.16
N THR A 371 -7.53 18.62 0.87
CA THR A 371 -8.02 18.20 2.17
C THR A 371 -7.17 18.85 3.26
N ASN A 372 -7.80 19.27 4.35
CA ASN A 372 -7.11 19.87 5.49
C ASN A 372 -7.00 18.84 6.62
N TYR A 373 -5.80 18.55 7.06
CA TYR A 373 -5.55 17.67 8.21
C TYR A 373 -5.62 18.50 9.49
N VAL A 374 -6.83 19.02 9.74
CA VAL A 374 -7.13 20.02 10.79
C VAL A 374 -6.84 19.53 12.19
N GLU A 375 -6.91 18.23 12.44
CA GLU A 375 -6.71 17.61 13.74
C GLU A 375 -5.25 17.71 14.21
N GLY A 376 -4.30 18.05 13.36
CA GLY A 376 -2.89 18.14 13.73
C GLY A 376 -2.37 16.79 14.26
N ILE A 377 -1.79 16.77 15.47
CA ILE A 377 -1.31 15.53 16.10
C ILE A 377 -2.42 14.68 16.74
N TYR A 378 -3.66 15.20 16.78
CA TYR A 378 -4.79 14.56 17.46
C TYR A 378 -5.55 13.61 16.53
N VAL A 379 -4.85 12.58 16.01
CA VAL A 379 -5.40 11.52 15.17
C VAL A 379 -5.76 10.31 16.04
N GLY A 380 -6.91 9.70 15.78
CA GLY A 380 -7.36 8.49 16.46
C GLY A 380 -7.42 8.65 17.99
N TYR A 381 -6.96 7.64 18.74
CA TYR A 381 -6.97 7.64 20.20
C TYR A 381 -6.26 8.86 20.82
N LYS A 382 -5.27 9.43 20.14
CA LYS A 382 -4.58 10.63 20.63
C LYS A 382 -5.53 11.80 20.85
N TYR A 383 -6.55 11.92 20.00
CA TYR A 383 -7.63 12.89 20.20
C TYR A 383 -8.54 12.46 21.34
N TYR A 384 -9.12 11.27 21.29
CA TYR A 384 -10.18 10.88 22.21
C TYR A 384 -9.69 10.81 23.68
N GLU A 385 -8.51 10.27 23.91
CA GLU A 385 -7.89 10.25 25.25
C GLU A 385 -7.58 11.65 25.77
N THR A 386 -7.08 12.53 24.90
CA THR A 386 -6.74 13.90 25.31
C THR A 386 -7.98 14.75 25.54
N ALA A 387 -8.98 14.64 24.67
CA ALA A 387 -10.22 15.39 24.77
C ALA A 387 -11.04 14.97 26.01
N ALA A 388 -11.05 13.67 26.32
CA ALA A 388 -11.66 13.15 27.55
C ALA A 388 -10.93 13.69 28.82
N GLN A 389 -9.59 13.64 28.82
CA GLN A 389 -8.80 14.19 29.93
C GLN A 389 -9.04 15.70 30.13
N GLU A 390 -9.17 16.45 29.05
CA GLU A 390 -9.49 17.88 29.08
C GLU A 390 -10.98 18.17 29.40
N GLY A 391 -11.84 17.14 29.46
CA GLY A 391 -13.28 17.26 29.69
C GLY A 391 -14.05 17.84 28.51
N ALA A 392 -13.46 17.79 27.32
CA ALA A 392 -14.11 18.24 26.08
C ALA A 392 -15.13 17.23 25.56
N ILE A 393 -14.96 15.95 25.84
CA ILE A 393 -15.88 14.86 25.48
C ILE A 393 -16.18 13.97 26.68
N ASP A 394 -17.28 13.23 26.60
CA ASP A 394 -17.64 12.11 27.48
C ASP A 394 -17.15 10.83 26.82
N TYR A 395 -16.05 10.27 27.33
CA TYR A 395 -15.35 9.15 26.71
C TYR A 395 -16.26 7.93 26.46
N ASP A 396 -16.98 7.50 27.49
CA ASP A 396 -17.85 6.31 27.43
C ASP A 396 -19.03 6.45 26.45
N LYS A 397 -19.36 7.68 26.05
CA LYS A 397 -20.40 7.96 25.05
C LYS A 397 -19.84 8.18 23.64
N THR A 398 -18.55 8.43 23.53
CA THR A 398 -17.90 8.74 22.26
C THR A 398 -17.17 7.50 21.71
N VAL A 399 -16.38 6.82 22.56
CA VAL A 399 -15.57 5.67 22.16
C VAL A 399 -16.29 4.38 22.59
N GLN A 400 -16.49 3.47 21.65
CA GLN A 400 -17.04 2.15 21.93
C GLN A 400 -15.95 1.14 22.23
N TYR A 401 -14.93 1.08 21.37
CA TYR A 401 -13.77 0.22 21.57
C TYR A 401 -12.50 1.05 21.39
N PRO A 402 -11.67 1.17 22.45
CA PRO A 402 -10.41 1.88 22.39
C PRO A 402 -9.41 1.27 21.39
N PHE A 403 -8.42 2.05 20.98
CA PHE A 403 -7.21 1.53 20.35
C PHE A 403 -6.48 0.56 21.31
N GLY A 404 -6.03 -0.59 20.82
CA GLY A 404 -5.40 -1.63 21.63
C GLY A 404 -6.41 -2.54 22.36
N TYR A 405 -7.72 -2.37 22.15
CA TYR A 405 -8.73 -3.16 22.82
C TYR A 405 -8.94 -4.55 22.20
N GLY A 406 -9.14 -5.56 23.02
CA GLY A 406 -9.56 -6.89 22.62
C GLY A 406 -9.69 -7.84 23.81
N LEU A 407 -10.74 -8.66 23.79
CA LEU A 407 -11.05 -9.64 24.83
C LEU A 407 -10.39 -10.99 24.57
N SER A 408 -10.22 -11.77 25.63
CA SER A 408 -9.73 -13.14 25.63
C SER A 408 -10.71 -14.06 26.35
N TYR A 409 -10.62 -15.38 26.15
CA TYR A 409 -11.35 -16.39 26.92
C TYR A 409 -10.70 -16.68 28.28
N THR A 410 -9.55 -16.04 28.57
CA THR A 410 -8.85 -16.13 29.84
C THR A 410 -8.56 -14.73 30.41
N GLU A 411 -8.07 -14.65 31.62
CA GLU A 411 -7.71 -13.40 32.30
C GLU A 411 -6.20 -13.35 32.50
N PHE A 412 -5.62 -12.14 32.34
CA PHE A 412 -4.20 -11.88 32.59
C PHE A 412 -4.03 -10.83 33.69
N GLU A 413 -2.96 -10.97 34.46
CA GLU A 413 -2.46 -9.91 35.34
C GLU A 413 -1.09 -9.47 34.86
N GLN A 414 -0.94 -8.17 34.64
CA GLN A 414 0.32 -7.56 34.26
C GLN A 414 0.87 -6.72 35.38
N LYS A 415 2.17 -6.81 35.64
CA LYS A 415 2.87 -6.07 36.66
C LYS A 415 4.15 -5.46 36.16
N MET A 416 4.23 -4.15 36.26
CA MET A 416 5.37 -3.37 35.79
C MET A 416 6.57 -3.46 36.76
N GLY A 417 7.73 -3.86 36.24
CA GLY A 417 9.01 -3.80 36.94
C GLY A 417 9.56 -2.37 37.05
N GLU A 418 10.79 -2.23 37.58
CA GLU A 418 11.45 -0.92 37.66
C GLU A 418 11.82 -0.43 36.26
N LEU A 419 11.81 0.92 36.05
CA LEU A 419 12.35 1.56 34.88
C LEU A 419 13.87 1.60 34.95
N GLU A 420 14.54 1.06 33.93
CA GLU A 420 16.00 1.05 33.88
C GLU A 420 16.48 1.93 32.72
N GLU A 421 17.15 3.03 33.09
CA GLU A 421 17.75 3.93 32.08
C GLU A 421 19.22 3.56 31.86
N LYS A 422 19.58 3.33 30.61
CA LYS A 422 20.96 3.08 30.19
C LYS A 422 21.24 3.59 28.80
N ASP A 423 22.25 4.42 28.64
CA ASP A 423 22.75 4.93 27.36
C ASP A 423 21.64 5.58 26.47
N GLY A 424 20.67 6.30 27.11
CA GLY A 424 19.54 6.94 26.45
C GLY A 424 18.39 6.01 26.11
N GLN A 425 18.49 4.74 26.46
CA GLN A 425 17.40 3.77 26.35
C GLN A 425 16.70 3.59 27.69
N MET A 426 15.39 3.41 27.65
CA MET A 426 14.55 3.02 28.78
C MET A 426 14.11 1.59 28.57
N SER A 427 14.30 0.74 29.59
CA SER A 427 13.83 -0.64 29.58
C SER A 427 12.90 -0.90 30.77
N VAL A 428 11.89 -1.72 30.57
CA VAL A 428 10.99 -2.18 31.61
C VAL A 428 10.64 -3.65 31.38
N GLY A 429 10.84 -4.45 32.44
CA GLY A 429 10.34 -5.83 32.46
C GLY A 429 8.91 -5.85 32.99
N VAL A 430 8.00 -6.47 32.28
CA VAL A 430 6.60 -6.64 32.69
C VAL A 430 6.33 -8.12 32.89
N GLU A 431 5.96 -8.49 34.13
CA GLU A 431 5.51 -9.85 34.44
C GLU A 431 4.05 -9.99 34.02
N VAL A 432 3.78 -10.87 33.07
CA VAL A 432 2.43 -11.23 32.61
C VAL A 432 2.09 -12.61 33.09
N SER A 433 0.97 -12.77 33.79
CA SER A 433 0.51 -14.04 34.36
C SER A 433 -0.87 -14.39 33.81
N ASN A 434 -1.03 -15.58 33.26
CA ASN A 434 -2.35 -16.10 32.96
C ASN A 434 -3.07 -16.55 34.25
N THR A 435 -4.04 -15.80 34.68
CA THR A 435 -4.79 -16.04 35.95
C THR A 435 -6.11 -16.78 35.70
N GLY A 436 -6.51 -17.00 34.45
CA GLY A 436 -7.72 -17.71 34.11
C GLY A 436 -7.50 -19.22 33.85
N ASP A 437 -8.49 -19.84 33.23
CA ASP A 437 -8.57 -21.31 33.09
C ASP A 437 -8.21 -21.81 31.67
N VAL A 438 -7.94 -20.94 30.72
CA VAL A 438 -7.64 -21.26 29.31
C VAL A 438 -6.26 -20.75 28.93
N ALA A 439 -5.51 -21.48 28.13
CA ALA A 439 -4.24 -20.98 27.57
C ALA A 439 -4.48 -19.79 26.66
N GLY A 440 -3.60 -18.81 26.68
CA GLY A 440 -3.73 -17.59 25.87
C GLY A 440 -2.46 -16.76 25.78
N LYS A 441 -2.48 -15.80 24.85
CA LYS A 441 -1.44 -14.78 24.69
C LYS A 441 -1.99 -13.43 25.13
N ASP A 442 -1.12 -12.54 25.62
CA ASP A 442 -1.48 -11.16 25.96
C ASP A 442 -0.46 -10.17 25.39
N VAL A 443 -0.87 -8.91 25.25
CA VAL A 443 -0.03 -7.82 24.73
C VAL A 443 0.35 -6.89 25.87
N VAL A 444 1.63 -6.62 26.00
CA VAL A 444 2.16 -5.54 26.84
C VAL A 444 2.21 -4.28 25.99
N GLU A 445 1.32 -3.34 26.24
CA GLU A 445 1.26 -2.04 25.59
C GLU A 445 1.87 -0.98 26.51
N VAL A 446 2.94 -0.33 26.07
CA VAL A 446 3.63 0.71 26.85
C VAL A 446 3.29 2.07 26.29
N TYR A 447 2.67 2.89 27.11
CA TYR A 447 2.31 4.27 26.78
C TYR A 447 3.11 5.27 27.62
N TYR A 448 3.21 6.50 27.10
CA TYR A 448 3.71 7.61 27.89
C TYR A 448 2.78 8.83 27.82
N LYS A 449 2.73 9.54 28.94
CA LYS A 449 2.07 10.85 29.06
C LYS A 449 3.11 11.90 29.35
N PRO A 450 3.38 12.81 28.41
CA PRO A 450 4.37 13.87 28.58
C PRO A 450 3.86 15.01 29.48
N PRO A 451 4.75 15.82 30.08
CA PRO A 451 4.34 17.07 30.73
C PRO A 451 3.77 18.03 29.67
N TYR A 452 2.63 18.65 29.97
CA TYR A 452 1.98 19.60 29.08
C TYR A 452 1.82 20.96 29.74
N THR A 453 2.19 22.01 29.03
CA THR A 453 1.96 23.41 29.40
C THR A 453 0.89 24.00 28.49
N ASN A 454 -0.19 24.55 29.06
CA ASN A 454 -1.26 25.14 28.27
C ASN A 454 -0.76 26.20 27.28
N GLY A 455 -1.06 26.00 25.98
CA GLY A 455 -0.57 26.86 24.87
C GLY A 455 0.93 26.69 24.57
N GLY A 456 1.59 25.65 25.10
CA GLY A 456 2.94 25.22 24.73
C GLY A 456 2.96 24.33 23.48
N ILE A 457 3.95 23.44 23.40
CA ILE A 457 4.02 22.40 22.34
C ILE A 457 2.78 21.50 22.45
N GLU A 458 2.11 21.23 21.33
CA GLU A 458 0.97 20.31 21.33
C GLU A 458 1.39 18.91 21.71
N LYS A 459 0.63 18.26 22.59
CA LYS A 459 0.94 16.92 23.14
C LYS A 459 -0.33 16.15 23.46
N SER A 460 -0.42 14.93 22.97
CA SER A 460 -1.44 13.99 23.40
C SER A 460 -1.22 13.53 24.85
N SER A 461 -2.31 13.17 25.53
CA SER A 461 -2.27 12.64 26.89
C SER A 461 -1.91 11.15 26.97
N ALA A 462 -2.04 10.43 25.84
CA ALA A 462 -1.67 9.03 25.71
C ALA A 462 -0.92 8.85 24.37
N ASN A 463 0.25 8.23 24.42
CA ASN A 463 1.08 7.97 23.25
C ASN A 463 1.68 6.57 23.40
N LEU A 464 1.36 5.66 22.48
CA LEU A 464 2.06 4.37 22.41
C LEU A 464 3.55 4.65 22.12
N ILE A 465 4.44 3.99 22.88
CA ILE A 465 5.89 4.12 22.67
C ILE A 465 6.48 2.79 22.21
N GLU A 466 5.99 1.68 22.72
CA GLU A 466 6.47 0.35 22.36
C GLU A 466 5.46 -0.72 22.82
N PHE A 467 5.56 -1.92 22.26
CA PHE A 467 4.71 -3.05 22.63
C PHE A 467 5.41 -4.40 22.39
N ALA A 468 4.93 -5.45 23.06
CA ALA A 468 5.34 -6.81 22.79
C ALA A 468 4.27 -7.82 23.21
N LYS A 469 4.16 -8.92 22.51
CA LYS A 469 3.21 -10.01 22.77
C LYS A 469 3.90 -11.15 23.53
N THR A 470 3.17 -11.83 24.41
CA THR A 470 3.68 -13.01 25.13
C THR A 470 3.68 -14.24 24.22
N ASP A 471 4.44 -15.25 24.60
CA ASP A 471 4.21 -16.63 24.17
C ASP A 471 2.83 -17.11 24.66
N LEU A 472 2.40 -18.30 24.22
CA LEU A 472 1.18 -18.93 24.70
C LEU A 472 1.35 -19.39 26.16
N LEU A 473 0.73 -18.68 27.09
CA LEU A 473 0.80 -18.97 28.53
C LEU A 473 -0.31 -19.95 28.93
N GLN A 474 0.09 -21.07 29.59
CA GLN A 474 -0.86 -21.99 30.17
C GLN A 474 -1.51 -21.39 31.44
N PRO A 475 -2.68 -21.88 31.90
CA PRO A 475 -3.27 -21.47 33.14
C PRO A 475 -2.29 -21.51 34.32
N GLY A 476 -2.08 -20.36 34.99
CA GLY A 476 -1.12 -20.19 36.09
C GLY A 476 0.33 -20.00 35.64
N GLU A 477 0.65 -19.96 34.38
CA GLU A 477 1.97 -19.67 33.85
C GLU A 477 2.22 -18.15 33.78
N SER A 478 3.48 -17.75 33.94
CA SER A 478 3.90 -16.35 33.87
C SER A 478 5.12 -16.21 32.95
N GLN A 479 5.21 -15.10 32.26
CA GLN A 479 6.36 -14.70 31.44
C GLN A 479 6.75 -13.26 31.78
N THR A 480 8.04 -12.98 31.83
CA THR A 480 8.50 -11.58 31.85
C THR A 480 8.84 -11.12 30.46
N VAL A 481 8.08 -10.15 29.97
CA VAL A 481 8.31 -9.46 28.70
C VAL A 481 9.12 -8.20 28.95
N THR A 482 10.26 -8.04 28.28
CA THR A 482 11.08 -6.82 28.40
C THR A 482 10.81 -5.91 27.20
N VAL A 483 10.35 -4.71 27.48
CA VAL A 483 10.11 -3.66 26.49
C VAL A 483 11.21 -2.60 26.61
N THR A 484 11.76 -2.18 25.48
CA THR A 484 12.85 -1.18 25.41
C THR A 484 12.56 -0.15 24.34
N PHE A 485 12.68 1.12 24.69
CA PHE A 485 12.48 2.25 23.76
C PHE A 485 13.51 3.37 24.01
N SER A 486 13.72 4.25 23.04
CA SER A 486 14.61 5.38 23.19
C SER A 486 13.92 6.54 23.93
N ILE A 487 14.62 7.17 24.87
CA ILE A 487 14.10 8.34 25.60
C ILE A 487 13.84 9.51 24.65
N GLU A 488 14.62 9.63 23.58
CA GLU A 488 14.41 10.67 22.54
C GLU A 488 13.09 10.51 21.77
N ASP A 489 12.50 9.30 21.75
CA ASP A 489 11.20 9.06 21.10
C ASP A 489 10.02 9.67 21.87
N MET A 490 10.23 10.08 23.12
CA MET A 490 9.27 10.87 23.92
C MET A 490 9.33 12.38 23.66
N ALA A 491 10.27 12.86 22.82
CA ALA A 491 10.36 14.26 22.46
C ALA A 491 9.24 14.66 21.49
N SER A 492 8.68 15.87 21.67
CA SER A 492 7.68 16.46 20.78
C SER A 492 8.33 17.50 19.87
N TYR A 493 7.81 17.66 18.66
CA TYR A 493 8.34 18.65 17.70
C TYR A 493 7.78 20.05 17.96
N ASP A 494 8.63 21.01 18.34
CA ASP A 494 8.25 22.43 18.54
C ASP A 494 8.41 23.21 17.24
N GLU A 495 7.35 23.24 16.42
CA GLU A 495 7.34 23.99 15.16
C GLU A 495 7.42 25.52 15.31
N ASN A 496 7.02 26.04 16.46
CA ASN A 496 6.86 27.49 16.67
C ASN A 496 8.10 28.17 17.22
N ASN A 497 8.80 27.54 18.19
CA ASN A 497 9.90 28.21 18.94
C ASN A 497 11.25 27.56 18.64
N ALA A 498 11.46 26.31 19.07
CA ALA A 498 12.75 25.61 18.90
C ALA A 498 13.01 25.23 17.45
N LYS A 499 11.96 24.96 16.68
CA LYS A 499 12.00 24.38 15.32
C LYS A 499 12.87 23.12 15.31
N ALA A 500 12.56 22.23 16.23
CA ALA A 500 13.30 21.01 16.50
C ALA A 500 12.49 20.10 17.46
N TYR A 501 12.86 18.84 17.58
CA TYR A 501 12.36 18.00 18.66
C TYR A 501 12.84 18.48 20.04
N VAL A 502 11.95 18.49 21.02
CA VAL A 502 12.21 18.91 22.39
C VAL A 502 11.68 17.86 23.36
N LEU A 503 12.58 17.32 24.20
CA LEU A 503 12.20 16.62 25.41
C LEU A 503 12.12 17.64 26.54
N GLU A 504 10.91 18.10 26.86
CA GLU A 504 10.74 19.13 27.88
C GLU A 504 11.03 18.61 29.29
N LYS A 505 11.56 19.48 30.14
CA LYS A 505 11.71 19.19 31.55
C LYS A 505 10.35 18.90 32.21
N GLY A 506 10.29 17.82 33.00
CA GLY A 506 9.10 17.47 33.77
C GLY A 506 8.94 15.97 33.95
N ASP A 507 7.80 15.61 34.43
CA ASP A 507 7.45 14.21 34.72
C ASP A 507 6.75 13.57 33.52
N TYR A 508 7.32 12.50 32.99
CA TYR A 508 6.77 11.59 32.00
C TYR A 508 6.20 10.38 32.71
N VAL A 509 4.90 10.18 32.66
CA VAL A 509 4.27 8.98 33.20
C VAL A 509 4.36 7.88 32.16
N ILE A 510 5.09 6.82 32.46
CA ILE A 510 5.20 5.60 31.66
C ILE A 510 4.24 4.58 32.23
N SER A 511 3.31 4.08 31.46
CA SER A 511 2.30 3.12 31.88
C SER A 511 2.30 1.87 31.01
N ILE A 512 1.90 0.76 31.62
CA ILE A 512 1.43 -0.43 30.90
C ILE A 512 -0.09 -0.41 30.92
N ASN A 513 -0.68 -0.66 29.76
CA ASN A 513 -2.12 -0.57 29.60
C ASN A 513 -2.67 -1.84 28.96
N SER A 514 -3.99 -2.11 29.12
CA SER A 514 -4.71 -3.12 28.33
C SER A 514 -5.26 -2.60 27.00
N ASP A 515 -5.33 -1.29 26.87
CA ASP A 515 -5.76 -0.51 25.71
C ASP A 515 -5.39 0.96 25.96
N SER A 516 -5.58 1.86 24.98
CA SER A 516 -5.20 3.29 25.11
C SER A 516 -5.80 4.00 26.34
N HIS A 517 -6.93 3.51 26.86
CA HIS A 517 -7.67 4.13 27.94
C HIS A 517 -7.39 3.52 29.33
N THR A 518 -7.25 2.19 29.39
CA THR A 518 -7.22 1.44 30.65
C THR A 518 -5.80 1.20 31.13
N VAL A 519 -5.36 2.00 32.09
CA VAL A 519 -4.03 1.87 32.72
C VAL A 519 -4.02 0.73 33.76
N LEU A 520 -3.10 -0.23 33.61
CA LEU A 520 -2.90 -1.36 34.54
C LEU A 520 -1.89 -1.02 35.63
N ASP A 521 -0.75 -0.43 35.29
CA ASP A 521 0.29 0.02 36.20
C ASP A 521 1.08 1.18 35.58
N GLN A 522 1.75 1.99 36.40
CA GLN A 522 2.51 3.15 35.91
C GLN A 522 3.69 3.53 36.80
N LYS A 523 4.70 4.13 36.19
CA LYS A 523 5.88 4.71 36.87
C LYS A 523 6.21 6.06 36.21
N THR A 524 6.98 6.88 36.94
CA THR A 524 7.38 8.21 36.47
C THR A 524 8.86 8.24 36.13
N TYR A 525 9.17 8.74 34.92
CA TYR A 525 10.48 9.20 34.54
C TYR A 525 10.52 10.73 34.62
N THR A 526 11.50 11.32 35.27
CA THR A 526 11.65 12.77 35.42
C THR A 526 12.80 13.28 34.56
N ALA A 527 12.52 14.10 33.55
CA ALA A 527 13.53 14.84 32.80
C ALA A 527 13.93 16.09 33.59
N ASP A 528 15.19 16.17 34.05
CA ASP A 528 15.70 17.25 34.89
C ASP A 528 15.82 18.60 34.21
N LYS A 529 15.90 18.60 32.86
CA LYS A 529 16.10 19.78 32.00
C LYS A 529 15.46 19.55 30.63
N ASP A 530 15.20 20.64 29.93
CA ASP A 530 14.86 20.57 28.50
C ASP A 530 16.05 20.07 27.69
N VAL A 531 15.80 19.13 26.77
CA VAL A 531 16.76 18.68 25.77
C VAL A 531 16.22 19.09 24.39
N VAL A 532 16.90 20.04 23.75
CA VAL A 532 16.55 20.49 22.40
C VAL A 532 17.46 19.79 21.40
N TYR A 533 16.88 18.99 20.50
CA TYR A 533 17.63 18.23 19.50
C TYR A 533 17.86 19.07 18.25
N LYS A 534 18.91 19.91 18.28
CA LYS A 534 19.21 20.89 17.21
C LYS A 534 20.71 20.98 16.90
N GLY A 535 21.05 21.08 15.64
CA GLY A 535 22.44 21.19 15.17
C GLY A 535 23.25 19.95 15.57
N GLU A 536 24.37 20.15 16.26
CA GLU A 536 25.23 19.05 16.72
C GLU A 536 24.58 18.17 17.81
N ASN A 537 23.57 18.68 18.52
CA ASN A 537 22.79 17.93 19.50
C ASN A 537 21.53 17.34 18.85
N LYS A 538 21.69 16.56 17.80
CA LYS A 538 20.61 15.86 17.11
C LYS A 538 20.16 14.62 17.90
N ARG A 539 18.97 14.06 17.58
CA ARG A 539 18.61 12.72 18.09
C ARG A 539 19.67 11.72 17.64
N ALA A 540 19.90 10.69 18.44
CA ALA A 540 20.91 9.68 18.12
C ALA A 540 20.55 8.88 16.85
N SER A 541 19.25 8.75 16.59
CA SER A 541 18.68 8.09 15.41
C SER A 541 18.71 8.92 14.13
N ASP A 542 19.03 10.21 14.17
CA ASP A 542 19.09 11.12 13.00
C ASP A 542 20.51 11.22 12.45
N ASP A 543 20.66 11.32 11.13
CA ASP A 543 21.92 11.70 10.48
C ASP A 543 22.17 13.21 10.57
N THR A 544 21.12 14.02 10.41
CA THR A 544 21.14 15.47 10.68
C THR A 544 19.94 15.86 11.54
N ALA A 545 20.08 16.96 12.29
CA ALA A 545 19.01 17.43 13.15
C ALA A 545 17.82 17.96 12.34
N ALA A 546 16.61 17.53 12.71
CA ALA A 546 15.37 18.02 12.12
C ALA A 546 15.19 19.53 12.32
N THR A 547 14.64 20.19 11.31
CA THR A 547 14.28 21.62 11.36
C THR A 547 12.98 21.84 10.56
N ASN A 548 12.33 23.02 10.71
CA ASN A 548 11.12 23.31 9.92
C ASN A 548 11.45 23.33 8.43
N VAL A 549 10.76 22.51 7.66
CA VAL A 549 10.89 22.40 6.21
C VAL A 549 9.55 22.36 5.48
N PHE A 550 8.43 22.25 6.19
CA PHE A 550 7.08 22.11 5.63
C PHE A 550 6.21 23.35 5.83
N GLU A 551 6.80 24.55 5.86
CA GLU A 551 6.03 25.79 5.97
C GLU A 551 5.11 26.00 4.75
N ASP A 552 5.51 25.50 3.57
CA ASP A 552 4.74 25.50 2.33
C ASP A 552 3.54 24.51 2.35
N ALA A 553 3.53 23.54 3.26
CA ALA A 553 2.44 22.61 3.45
C ALA A 553 1.45 23.02 4.55
N LYS A 554 1.75 24.07 5.32
CA LYS A 554 0.92 24.50 6.44
C LYS A 554 -0.38 25.15 6.00
N GLY A 555 -0.36 25.88 4.88
CA GLY A 555 -1.52 26.60 4.36
C GLY A 555 -2.06 27.69 5.30
N ASP A 556 -3.22 28.20 4.96
CA ASP A 556 -4.01 29.12 5.82
C ASP A 556 -5.09 28.32 6.56
N VAL A 557 -4.64 27.34 7.36
CA VAL A 557 -5.51 26.37 8.06
C VAL A 557 -5.40 26.59 9.56
N THR A 558 -6.57 26.62 10.25
CA THR A 558 -6.62 26.58 11.71
C THR A 558 -6.54 25.12 12.16
N TYR A 559 -5.46 24.78 12.87
CA TYR A 559 -5.27 23.44 13.41
C TYR A 559 -5.82 23.31 14.82
N LEU A 560 -6.33 22.12 15.14
CA LEU A 560 -6.85 21.81 16.46
C LEU A 560 -5.75 21.94 17.51
N SER A 561 -6.07 22.60 18.61
CA SER A 561 -5.14 22.85 19.70
C SER A 561 -5.75 22.40 21.03
N ARG A 562 -4.96 21.70 21.85
CA ARG A 562 -5.30 21.35 23.21
C ARG A 562 -5.40 22.56 24.16
N ALA A 563 -4.88 23.70 23.75
CA ALA A 563 -4.91 24.93 24.57
C ALA A 563 -6.35 25.29 24.98
N ASP A 564 -6.48 25.67 26.27
CA ASP A 564 -7.76 26.03 26.87
C ASP A 564 -8.86 24.96 26.69
N HIS A 565 -8.47 23.67 26.80
CA HIS A 565 -9.37 22.51 26.73
C HIS A 565 -10.04 22.34 25.36
N PHE A 566 -9.29 22.47 24.27
CA PHE A 566 -9.78 22.44 22.89
C PHE A 566 -10.80 23.55 22.58
N ALA A 567 -10.58 24.76 23.12
CA ALA A 567 -11.49 25.88 22.94
C ALA A 567 -11.70 26.27 21.46
N ASN A 568 -10.78 25.91 20.56
CA ASN A 568 -10.88 26.18 19.14
C ASN A 568 -11.52 25.02 18.32
N TYR A 569 -12.09 24.02 18.96
CA TYR A 569 -12.62 22.82 18.28
C TYR A 569 -13.58 23.17 17.13
N GLU A 570 -14.62 23.97 17.41
CA GLU A 570 -15.62 24.36 16.41
C GLU A 570 -15.01 25.14 15.22
N GLU A 571 -13.97 25.96 15.45
CA GLU A 571 -13.30 26.73 14.41
C GLU A 571 -12.38 25.82 13.58
N ALA A 572 -11.56 24.98 14.22
CA ALA A 572 -10.58 24.14 13.56
C ALA A 572 -11.25 23.03 12.72
N THR A 573 -12.33 22.41 13.26
CA THR A 573 -13.01 21.29 12.61
C THR A 573 -14.13 21.72 11.66
N ALA A 574 -14.36 23.03 11.46
CA ALA A 574 -15.33 23.52 10.50
C ALA A 574 -14.97 23.10 9.07
N ALA A 575 -15.97 22.93 8.22
CA ALA A 575 -15.76 22.72 6.80
C ALA A 575 -14.99 23.92 6.20
N PRO A 576 -14.17 23.70 5.15
CA PRO A 576 -13.39 24.78 4.54
C PRO A 576 -14.24 25.96 4.13
N ALA A 577 -13.89 27.16 4.61
CA ALA A 577 -14.65 28.38 4.35
C ALA A 577 -14.50 28.89 2.90
N SER A 578 -13.46 28.49 2.19
CA SER A 578 -13.18 28.81 0.80
C SER A 578 -12.62 27.61 0.07
N ALA A 579 -12.99 27.47 -1.18
CA ALA A 579 -12.43 26.50 -2.12
C ALA A 579 -11.45 27.17 -3.12
N GLU A 580 -10.92 28.34 -2.81
CA GLU A 580 -9.90 29.03 -3.62
C GLU A 580 -8.52 28.84 -3.00
N LEU A 581 -7.55 28.44 -3.83
CA LEU A 581 -6.15 28.43 -3.45
C LEU A 581 -5.62 29.87 -3.45
N GLY A 582 -5.06 30.32 -2.32
CA GLY A 582 -4.52 31.67 -2.15
C GLY A 582 -3.08 31.81 -2.64
N GLU A 583 -2.58 33.07 -2.67
CA GLU A 583 -1.16 33.37 -2.90
C GLU A 583 -0.33 33.07 -1.64
N PRO A 584 0.94 32.61 -1.75
CA PRO A 584 1.68 32.43 -3.02
C PRO A 584 1.38 31.11 -3.75
N TYR A 585 0.67 30.18 -3.13
CA TYR A 585 0.49 28.80 -3.58
C TYR A 585 -0.12 28.67 -4.98
N VAL A 586 -1.11 29.50 -5.33
CA VAL A 586 -1.72 29.48 -6.66
C VAL A 586 -0.73 29.82 -7.78
N SER A 587 0.25 30.68 -7.48
CA SER A 587 1.29 31.07 -8.45
C SER A 587 2.39 29.99 -8.58
N GLU A 588 2.55 29.15 -7.56
CA GLU A 588 3.53 28.05 -7.54
C GLU A 588 2.92 26.72 -7.98
N TYR A 589 1.59 26.61 -7.99
CA TYR A 589 0.88 25.40 -8.40
C TYR A 589 1.07 25.12 -9.89
N HIS A 590 1.62 23.99 -10.24
CA HIS A 590 1.79 23.61 -11.63
C HIS A 590 1.48 22.13 -11.91
N LEU A 591 1.18 21.87 -13.17
CA LEU A 591 0.99 20.57 -13.76
C LEU A 591 1.88 20.47 -15.00
N ASN A 592 1.98 19.28 -15.62
CA ASN A 592 2.79 19.09 -16.84
C ASN A 592 2.44 20.06 -17.97
N SER A 593 1.19 20.55 -18.02
CA SER A 593 0.73 21.50 -19.05
C SER A 593 1.34 22.91 -18.94
N ASN A 594 1.79 23.30 -17.74
CA ASN A 594 2.40 24.63 -17.50
C ASN A 594 3.78 24.55 -16.83
N PHE A 595 4.33 23.35 -16.61
CA PHE A 595 5.67 23.16 -16.05
C PHE A 595 6.76 23.50 -17.09
N ASP A 596 7.72 24.32 -16.69
CA ASP A 596 8.92 24.60 -17.50
C ASP A 596 10.01 23.56 -17.19
N LYS A 597 10.22 22.60 -18.09
CA LYS A 597 11.21 21.52 -17.96
C LYS A 597 12.68 22.02 -17.85
N THR A 598 12.92 23.33 -17.96
CA THR A 598 14.24 23.95 -17.74
C THR A 598 14.42 24.56 -16.35
N THR A 599 13.36 24.53 -15.51
CA THR A 599 13.37 25.18 -14.18
C THR A 599 14.56 24.76 -13.30
N TYR A 600 14.92 23.49 -13.37
CA TYR A 600 15.99 22.91 -12.54
C TYR A 600 17.34 22.81 -13.22
N LEU A 601 17.51 23.36 -14.44
CA LEU A 601 18.79 23.36 -15.13
C LEU A 601 19.69 24.52 -14.65
N ASN A 602 20.99 24.24 -14.49
CA ASN A 602 22.00 25.23 -14.11
C ASN A 602 23.12 25.24 -15.15
N ASP A 603 23.22 26.31 -15.95
CA ASP A 603 24.22 26.47 -17.00
C ASP A 603 25.68 26.53 -16.46
N GLU A 604 25.88 26.69 -15.14
CA GLU A 604 27.21 26.70 -14.50
C GLU A 604 27.70 25.27 -14.16
N ASP A 605 26.85 24.28 -14.23
CA ASP A 605 27.23 22.89 -13.95
C ASP A 605 28.23 22.38 -14.99
N VAL A 606 29.16 21.56 -14.51
CA VAL A 606 30.21 20.98 -15.36
C VAL A 606 29.83 19.54 -15.71
N MET A 607 29.89 19.23 -17.00
CA MET A 607 29.64 17.90 -17.52
C MET A 607 30.55 16.86 -16.81
N PRO A 608 29.95 15.88 -16.08
CA PRO A 608 30.73 14.80 -15.48
C PRO A 608 31.21 13.82 -16.56
N THR A 609 32.15 12.97 -16.19
CA THR A 609 32.64 11.90 -17.08
C THR A 609 31.55 10.87 -17.35
N THR A 610 31.37 10.45 -18.60
CA THR A 610 30.45 9.37 -19.02
C THR A 610 31.16 8.48 -20.03
N GLY A 611 30.78 7.19 -20.12
CA GLY A 611 31.29 6.23 -21.08
C GLY A 611 32.77 5.84 -20.92
N ALA A 612 33.35 6.03 -19.73
CA ALA A 612 34.71 5.60 -19.41
C ALA A 612 34.80 4.06 -19.32
N ASP A 613 35.98 3.52 -19.49
CA ASP A 613 36.28 2.10 -19.25
C ASP A 613 37.20 1.99 -18.03
N ASN A 614 36.63 1.89 -16.84
CA ASN A 614 37.35 1.73 -15.59
C ASN A 614 37.42 0.26 -15.12
N GLY A 615 36.74 -0.65 -15.83
CA GLY A 615 36.78 -2.10 -15.59
C GLY A 615 36.11 -2.52 -14.28
N LEU A 616 35.15 -1.69 -13.76
CA LEU A 616 34.34 -2.02 -12.59
C LEU A 616 32.98 -2.53 -13.04
N THR A 617 32.43 -3.48 -12.26
CA THR A 617 31.06 -3.98 -12.40
C THR A 617 30.27 -3.66 -11.15
N LEU A 618 28.95 -3.68 -11.23
CA LEU A 618 28.10 -3.50 -10.06
C LEU A 618 28.33 -4.58 -9.00
N ALA A 619 28.62 -5.81 -9.41
CA ALA A 619 28.98 -6.90 -8.50
C ALA A 619 30.21 -6.59 -7.62
N ASP A 620 31.18 -5.80 -8.11
CA ASP A 620 32.34 -5.35 -7.32
C ASP A 620 31.97 -4.38 -6.20
N MET A 621 30.75 -3.85 -6.21
CA MET A 621 30.22 -2.90 -5.25
C MET A 621 29.34 -3.54 -4.16
N ARG A 622 29.15 -4.88 -4.21
CA ARG A 622 28.43 -5.57 -3.14
C ARG A 622 29.16 -5.32 -1.81
N ASP A 623 28.40 -5.02 -0.78
CA ASP A 623 28.89 -4.67 0.57
C ASP A 623 29.75 -3.38 0.64
N ALA A 624 29.83 -2.60 -0.43
CA ALA A 624 30.47 -1.29 -0.40
C ALA A 624 29.58 -0.26 0.29
N ASP A 625 30.16 0.56 1.17
CA ASP A 625 29.44 1.69 1.76
C ASP A 625 28.96 2.64 0.67
N TYR A 626 27.84 3.34 0.93
CA TYR A 626 27.29 4.31 -0.02
C TYR A 626 28.29 5.39 -0.43
N ASP A 627 29.20 5.79 0.47
CA ASP A 627 30.23 6.81 0.23
C ASP A 627 31.59 6.24 -0.25
N ASP A 628 31.64 4.95 -0.62
CA ASP A 628 32.85 4.34 -1.18
C ASP A 628 33.26 5.05 -2.48
N PRO A 629 34.50 5.56 -2.60
CA PRO A 629 34.95 6.32 -3.77
C PRO A 629 34.97 5.51 -5.08
N ARG A 630 34.80 4.18 -5.04
CA ARG A 630 34.64 3.35 -6.24
C ARG A 630 33.33 3.65 -6.97
N TRP A 631 32.28 4.13 -6.26
CA TRP A 631 31.01 4.53 -6.89
C TRP A 631 31.21 5.56 -7.99
N GLU A 632 32.04 6.60 -7.75
CA GLU A 632 32.30 7.62 -8.78
C GLU A 632 32.94 7.02 -10.04
N LYS A 633 33.87 6.07 -9.87
CA LYS A 633 34.50 5.39 -11.00
C LYS A 633 33.53 4.46 -11.76
N LEU A 634 32.58 3.82 -11.05
CA LEU A 634 31.55 3.02 -11.67
C LEU A 634 30.59 3.93 -12.46
N LEU A 635 30.15 5.03 -11.87
CA LEU A 635 29.29 6.02 -12.52
C LEU A 635 29.92 6.65 -13.76
N ASP A 636 31.24 6.85 -13.80
CA ASP A 636 31.96 7.35 -14.98
C ASP A 636 31.82 6.44 -16.21
N GLN A 637 31.51 5.15 -16.03
CA GLN A 637 31.33 4.20 -17.13
C GLN A 637 29.94 4.30 -17.77
N LEU A 638 28.93 4.84 -17.04
CA LEU A 638 27.56 4.94 -17.53
C LEU A 638 27.47 5.84 -18.76
N THR A 639 26.65 5.46 -19.72
CA THR A 639 26.27 6.32 -20.85
C THR A 639 25.01 7.12 -20.52
N VAL A 640 24.81 8.25 -21.18
CA VAL A 640 23.60 9.10 -21.00
C VAL A 640 22.35 8.28 -21.37
N ASP A 641 22.42 7.50 -22.45
CA ASP A 641 21.28 6.69 -22.91
C ASP A 641 20.88 5.61 -21.89
N GLU A 642 21.86 4.93 -21.27
CA GLU A 642 21.57 3.92 -20.22
C GLU A 642 20.94 4.55 -19.00
N MET A 643 21.46 5.69 -18.53
CA MET A 643 20.90 6.43 -17.40
C MET A 643 19.46 6.87 -17.67
N ALA A 644 19.23 7.52 -18.84
CA ALA A 644 17.91 7.99 -19.21
C ALA A 644 16.88 6.85 -19.33
N ASN A 645 17.28 5.71 -19.91
CA ASN A 645 16.40 4.54 -20.05
C ASN A 645 16.06 3.91 -18.69
N MET A 646 17.07 3.77 -17.81
CA MET A 646 16.86 3.19 -16.46
C MET A 646 15.84 4.03 -15.68
N ILE A 647 15.94 5.35 -15.75
CA ILE A 647 15.04 6.28 -15.04
C ILE A 647 13.63 6.22 -15.63
N ALA A 648 13.50 6.25 -16.96
CA ALA A 648 12.21 6.34 -17.62
C ALA A 648 11.36 5.06 -17.54
N MET A 649 12.00 3.89 -17.38
CA MET A 649 11.39 2.58 -17.62
C MET A 649 11.51 1.63 -16.42
N ALA A 650 11.23 2.14 -15.21
CA ALA A 650 11.32 1.40 -13.96
C ALA A 650 9.96 0.81 -13.49
N GLY A 651 9.03 0.59 -14.41
CA GLY A 651 7.75 -0.04 -14.07
C GLY A 651 7.88 -1.56 -13.94
N TYR A 652 7.69 -2.08 -12.73
CA TYR A 652 7.80 -3.50 -12.34
C TYR A 652 9.17 -4.12 -12.63
N GLN A 653 10.19 -3.30 -12.73
CA GLN A 653 11.57 -3.71 -13.01
C GLN A 653 12.55 -2.56 -12.77
N THR A 654 13.84 -2.89 -12.73
CA THR A 654 14.89 -1.92 -13.02
C THR A 654 15.71 -2.37 -14.23
N ALA A 655 15.94 -1.49 -15.20
CA ALA A 655 16.58 -1.84 -16.46
C ALA A 655 18.04 -2.31 -16.26
N ALA A 656 18.52 -3.18 -17.15
CA ALA A 656 19.94 -3.53 -17.23
C ALA A 656 20.77 -2.33 -17.71
N MET A 657 22.03 -2.27 -17.24
CA MET A 657 23.04 -1.28 -17.67
C MET A 657 24.34 -2.03 -18.02
N ASP A 658 24.53 -2.24 -19.33
CA ASP A 658 25.62 -3.10 -19.82
C ASP A 658 27.02 -2.56 -19.50
N SER A 659 27.16 -1.22 -19.46
CA SER A 659 28.45 -0.54 -19.21
C SER A 659 29.04 -0.87 -17.82
N VAL A 660 28.18 -1.25 -16.86
CA VAL A 660 28.57 -1.57 -15.48
C VAL A 660 28.15 -2.98 -15.05
N GLY A 661 27.65 -3.79 -15.99
CA GLY A 661 27.20 -5.15 -15.71
C GLY A 661 26.02 -5.23 -14.74
N LYS A 662 25.19 -4.16 -14.67
CA LYS A 662 23.95 -4.21 -13.89
C LYS A 662 22.93 -5.09 -14.61
N VAL A 663 22.45 -6.15 -13.96
CA VAL A 663 21.37 -6.99 -14.49
C VAL A 663 20.02 -6.28 -14.39
N ALA A 664 19.07 -6.67 -15.24
CA ALA A 664 17.68 -6.28 -15.03
C ALA A 664 17.11 -7.00 -13.80
N THR A 665 16.33 -6.32 -13.00
CA THR A 665 15.58 -6.89 -11.86
C THR A 665 14.09 -6.81 -12.12
N LEU A 666 13.30 -7.65 -11.45
CA LEU A 666 11.85 -7.60 -11.47
C LEU A 666 11.34 -7.16 -10.11
N ASP A 667 10.27 -6.37 -10.12
CA ASP A 667 9.58 -5.89 -8.94
C ASP A 667 8.11 -6.33 -9.03
N PHE A 668 7.57 -6.96 -7.98
CA PHE A 668 6.20 -7.45 -7.97
C PHE A 668 5.32 -6.67 -7.01
N ASP A 669 4.05 -6.60 -7.36
CA ASP A 669 3.02 -5.90 -6.63
C ASP A 669 2.38 -6.80 -5.57
N GLY A 670 1.79 -6.18 -4.56
CA GLY A 670 0.83 -6.77 -3.66
C GLY A 670 1.25 -6.88 -2.20
N PRO A 671 0.62 -6.07 -1.32
CA PRO A 671 0.77 -6.25 0.12
C PRO A 671 0.10 -7.53 0.63
N ALA A 672 -1.07 -7.95 0.10
CA ALA A 672 -1.74 -9.17 0.57
C ALA A 672 -1.32 -10.43 -0.19
N ALA A 673 -0.80 -10.31 -1.42
CA ALA A 673 -0.32 -11.44 -2.22
C ALA A 673 0.68 -10.95 -3.25
N ILE A 674 1.75 -11.68 -3.50
CA ILE A 674 2.66 -11.37 -4.60
C ILE A 674 1.96 -11.69 -5.92
N ASN A 675 1.83 -10.68 -6.80
CA ASN A 675 1.16 -10.81 -8.08
C ASN A 675 2.05 -10.34 -9.23
N ASN A 676 2.28 -11.21 -10.21
CA ASN A 676 2.81 -10.78 -11.50
C ASN A 676 1.65 -10.33 -12.39
N ASN A 677 1.41 -9.04 -12.44
CA ASN A 677 0.30 -8.42 -13.18
C ASN A 677 0.31 -8.70 -14.69
N PHE A 678 1.41 -9.19 -15.26
CA PHE A 678 1.56 -9.44 -16.70
C PHE A 678 1.35 -10.90 -17.09
N THR A 679 1.75 -11.84 -16.23
CA THR A 679 1.60 -13.28 -16.48
C THR A 679 0.35 -13.86 -15.82
N GLY A 680 -0.18 -13.17 -14.81
CA GLY A 680 -1.26 -13.68 -13.97
C GLY A 680 -0.81 -14.75 -12.96
N VAL A 681 0.49 -15.01 -12.84
CA VAL A 681 1.04 -15.87 -11.78
C VAL A 681 1.05 -15.09 -10.47
N GLY A 682 0.70 -15.75 -9.37
CA GLY A 682 0.68 -15.13 -8.05
C GLY A 682 0.78 -16.15 -6.93
N SER A 683 0.86 -15.66 -5.69
CA SER A 683 0.88 -16.46 -4.47
C SER A 683 -0.51 -16.62 -3.86
N ILE A 684 -0.61 -17.48 -2.86
CA ILE A 684 -1.74 -17.46 -1.92
C ILE A 684 -1.87 -16.08 -1.28
N GLY A 685 -3.10 -15.65 -0.99
CA GLY A 685 -3.38 -14.38 -0.33
C GLY A 685 -3.29 -14.50 1.19
N PHE A 686 -2.54 -13.59 1.77
CA PHE A 686 -2.47 -13.36 3.21
C PHE A 686 -3.65 -12.50 3.69
N PRO A 687 -3.95 -12.49 5.00
CA PRO A 687 -4.80 -11.46 5.59
C PRO A 687 -4.28 -10.07 5.27
N ILE A 688 -5.19 -9.11 5.18
CA ILE A 688 -4.84 -7.70 4.89
C ILE A 688 -3.96 -7.08 5.99
N GLU A 689 -3.24 -6.00 5.68
CA GLU A 689 -2.26 -5.40 6.61
C GLU A 689 -2.88 -4.94 7.93
N VAL A 690 -4.14 -4.51 7.93
CA VAL A 690 -4.87 -4.18 9.16
C VAL A 690 -4.99 -5.36 10.12
N VAL A 691 -5.09 -6.60 9.60
CA VAL A 691 -5.09 -7.82 10.43
C VAL A 691 -3.70 -8.09 10.98
N VAL A 692 -2.65 -7.89 10.15
CA VAL A 692 -1.26 -8.02 10.63
C VAL A 692 -1.03 -7.07 11.81
N ALA A 693 -1.53 -5.82 11.73
CA ALA A 693 -1.48 -4.88 12.85
C ALA A 693 -2.28 -5.35 14.06
N SER A 694 -3.49 -5.92 13.85
CA SER A 694 -4.36 -6.42 14.92
C SER A 694 -3.72 -7.57 15.72
N THR A 695 -2.73 -8.25 15.17
CA THR A 695 -1.97 -9.26 15.91
C THR A 695 -1.16 -8.66 17.05
N TRP A 696 -0.70 -7.43 16.95
CA TRP A 696 0.29 -6.79 17.84
C TRP A 696 1.52 -7.68 18.07
N ASN A 697 1.86 -8.48 17.06
CA ASN A 697 2.89 -9.51 17.11
C ASN A 697 3.97 -9.24 16.05
N LYS A 698 5.09 -8.68 16.48
CA LYS A 698 6.23 -8.33 15.62
C LYS A 698 6.85 -9.55 14.93
N GLU A 699 6.84 -10.70 15.58
CA GLU A 699 7.36 -11.96 15.06
C GLU A 699 6.50 -12.45 13.88
N LEU A 700 5.17 -12.33 13.96
CA LEU A 700 4.27 -12.67 12.87
C LEU A 700 4.40 -11.68 11.70
N ALA A 701 4.55 -10.38 11.96
CA ALA A 701 4.83 -9.40 10.91
C ALA A 701 6.15 -9.72 10.19
N GLN A 702 7.19 -10.17 10.92
CA GLN A 702 8.44 -10.63 10.32
C GLN A 702 8.26 -11.93 9.52
N ALA A 703 7.52 -12.91 10.05
CA ALA A 703 7.22 -14.16 9.35
C ALA A 703 6.45 -13.91 8.04
N TRP A 704 5.49 -12.98 8.06
CA TRP A 704 4.82 -12.52 6.84
C TRP A 704 5.82 -11.96 5.82
N GLY A 705 6.70 -11.06 6.25
CA GLY A 705 7.77 -10.53 5.40
C GLY A 705 8.70 -11.61 4.85
N GLU A 706 9.04 -12.63 5.67
CA GLU A 706 9.86 -13.77 5.25
C GLU A 706 9.14 -14.60 4.16
N CYS A 707 7.84 -14.87 4.32
CA CYS A 707 7.04 -15.54 3.29
C CYS A 707 7.02 -14.74 2.00
N MET A 708 6.75 -13.42 2.07
CA MET A 708 6.73 -12.54 0.89
C MET A 708 8.09 -12.48 0.20
N GLY A 709 9.17 -12.44 0.98
CA GLY A 709 10.54 -12.51 0.44
C GLY A 709 10.84 -13.84 -0.26
N LYS A 710 10.52 -14.97 0.36
CA LYS A 710 10.71 -16.32 -0.21
C LYS A 710 9.91 -16.50 -1.50
N ILE A 711 8.63 -16.09 -1.47
CA ILE A 711 7.73 -16.12 -2.64
C ILE A 711 8.32 -15.27 -3.78
N SER A 712 8.72 -14.04 -3.49
CA SER A 712 9.31 -13.14 -4.49
C SER A 712 10.56 -13.74 -5.13
N GLN A 713 11.46 -14.29 -4.32
CA GLN A 713 12.69 -14.94 -4.79
C GLN A 713 12.37 -16.15 -5.71
N GLU A 714 11.45 -17.05 -5.31
CA GLU A 714 11.03 -18.18 -6.15
C GLU A 714 10.37 -17.72 -7.45
N MET A 715 9.60 -16.64 -7.41
CA MET A 715 8.97 -16.04 -8.59
C MET A 715 9.93 -15.21 -9.44
N GLY A 716 11.18 -15.04 -9.01
CA GLY A 716 12.22 -14.33 -9.73
C GLY A 716 12.14 -12.82 -9.62
N ALA A 717 11.58 -12.29 -8.51
CA ALA A 717 11.56 -10.87 -8.24
C ALA A 717 12.55 -10.47 -7.15
N GLU A 718 13.22 -9.34 -7.35
CA GLU A 718 14.14 -8.74 -6.40
C GLU A 718 13.50 -7.63 -5.57
N GLY A 719 12.39 -7.06 -6.05
CA GLY A 719 11.65 -5.98 -5.38
C GLY A 719 10.19 -6.34 -5.10
N TRP A 720 9.69 -5.78 -3.98
CA TRP A 720 8.31 -5.94 -3.52
C TRP A 720 7.67 -4.57 -3.24
N TYR A 721 6.57 -4.23 -3.97
CA TYR A 721 5.83 -2.98 -3.78
C TYR A 721 4.92 -3.03 -2.57
N ALA A 722 5.51 -3.13 -1.39
CA ALA A 722 4.90 -3.11 -0.07
C ALA A 722 6.00 -2.97 1.01
N PRO A 723 5.64 -2.88 2.32
CA PRO A 723 4.30 -2.73 2.89
C PRO A 723 3.72 -1.32 2.71
N GLY A 724 2.39 -1.21 2.87
CA GLY A 724 1.70 0.06 2.94
C GLY A 724 1.84 0.69 4.33
N MET A 725 2.25 1.97 4.42
CA MET A 725 2.66 2.59 5.68
C MET A 725 1.82 3.79 6.10
N ASN A 726 0.82 4.18 5.31
CA ASN A 726 0.08 5.39 5.60
C ASN A 726 -0.80 5.26 6.85
N THR A 727 -0.93 6.35 7.59
CA THR A 727 -1.75 6.40 8.80
C THR A 727 -3.24 6.40 8.44
N HIS A 728 -4.07 5.63 9.16
CA HIS A 728 -5.53 5.72 9.11
C HIS A 728 -5.99 7.02 9.77
N ARG A 729 -6.08 8.10 8.99
CA ARG A 729 -6.57 9.40 9.49
C ARG A 729 -8.08 9.38 9.66
N THR A 730 -8.80 8.83 8.69
CA THR A 730 -10.26 8.69 8.71
C THR A 730 -10.69 7.25 8.49
N ALA A 731 -11.89 6.92 8.98
CA ALA A 731 -12.52 5.63 8.70
C ALA A 731 -12.88 5.45 7.21
N PHE A 732 -12.97 6.53 6.42
CA PHE A 732 -13.46 6.52 5.05
C PHE A 732 -12.40 6.32 3.98
N GLY A 733 -11.13 6.17 4.35
CA GLY A 733 -10.04 5.83 3.42
C GLY A 733 -10.28 4.48 2.75
N ALA A 734 -10.48 4.45 1.41
CA ALA A 734 -10.75 3.22 0.69
C ALA A 734 -9.55 2.25 0.65
N ARG A 735 -8.34 2.73 0.93
CA ARG A 735 -7.10 1.94 0.98
C ARG A 735 -6.64 1.60 2.41
N ASN A 736 -7.42 1.89 3.47
CA ASN A 736 -7.06 1.53 4.84
C ASN A 736 -6.80 0.02 5.00
N TYR A 737 -7.40 -0.84 4.18
CA TYR A 737 -7.17 -2.29 4.20
C TYR A 737 -5.70 -2.68 3.96
N GLU A 738 -4.94 -1.88 3.19
CA GLU A 738 -3.52 -2.10 2.88
C GLU A 738 -2.57 -1.23 3.72
N TYR A 739 -3.08 -0.62 4.79
CA TYR A 739 -2.31 0.11 5.80
C TYR A 739 -2.54 -0.52 7.16
N PHE A 740 -1.70 -0.19 8.13
CA PHE A 740 -1.71 -0.90 9.41
C PHE A 740 -2.66 -0.31 10.44
N SER A 741 -2.63 1.02 10.67
CA SER A 741 -3.19 1.60 11.90
C SER A 741 -3.30 3.12 11.84
N GLU A 742 -4.10 3.69 12.77
CA GLU A 742 -4.11 5.10 13.12
C GLU A 742 -2.84 5.55 13.90
N ASP A 743 -2.06 4.62 14.44
CA ASP A 743 -0.84 4.91 15.22
C ASP A 743 0.44 4.60 14.44
N GLY A 744 1.30 5.62 14.35
CA GLY A 744 2.56 5.51 13.59
C GLY A 744 3.62 4.60 14.23
N VAL A 745 3.54 4.32 15.55
CA VAL A 745 4.47 3.40 16.22
C VAL A 745 4.07 1.96 15.96
N LEU A 746 2.78 1.63 16.07
CA LEU A 746 2.28 0.30 15.70
C LEU A 746 2.57 0.00 14.22
N ALA A 747 2.12 0.90 13.31
CA ALA A 747 2.34 0.75 11.87
C ALA A 747 3.83 0.64 11.52
N GLY A 748 4.66 1.52 12.09
CA GLY A 748 6.10 1.55 11.83
C GLY A 748 6.83 0.29 12.27
N ASN A 749 6.51 -0.25 13.46
CA ASN A 749 7.12 -1.48 13.97
C ASN A 749 6.71 -2.70 13.14
N MET A 750 5.42 -2.82 12.77
CA MET A 750 4.95 -3.92 11.93
C MET A 750 5.59 -3.86 10.53
N GLY A 751 5.59 -2.68 9.89
CA GLY A 751 6.23 -2.48 8.60
C GLY A 751 7.75 -2.72 8.64
N ALA A 752 8.44 -2.25 9.68
CA ALA A 752 9.87 -2.49 9.86
C ALA A 752 10.20 -4.00 9.92
N LYS A 753 9.37 -4.78 10.61
CA LYS A 753 9.55 -6.24 10.72
C LYS A 753 9.24 -6.96 9.40
N ALA A 754 8.23 -6.52 8.67
CA ALA A 754 7.97 -7.05 7.32
C ALA A 754 9.15 -6.80 6.37
N VAL A 755 9.69 -5.57 6.37
CA VAL A 755 10.90 -5.22 5.59
C VAL A 755 12.10 -6.08 6.00
N GLU A 756 12.34 -6.25 7.30
CA GLU A 756 13.41 -7.09 7.82
C GLU A 756 13.25 -8.55 7.34
N GLY A 757 12.01 -9.07 7.36
CA GLY A 757 11.69 -10.42 6.87
C GLY A 757 12.01 -10.61 5.40
N ALA A 758 11.52 -9.71 4.53
CA ALA A 758 11.76 -9.78 3.08
C ALA A 758 13.26 -9.68 2.74
N ARG A 759 14.00 -8.82 3.45
CA ARG A 759 15.45 -8.66 3.28
C ARG A 759 16.26 -9.92 3.57
N LYS A 760 15.80 -10.84 4.41
CA LYS A 760 16.47 -12.13 4.64
C LYS A 760 16.59 -12.97 3.36
N TYR A 761 15.67 -12.78 2.43
CA TYR A 761 15.68 -13.42 1.12
C TYR A 761 16.27 -12.53 0.01
N GLY A 762 16.93 -11.43 0.39
CA GLY A 762 17.52 -10.49 -0.56
C GLY A 762 16.49 -9.75 -1.43
N VAL A 763 15.29 -9.53 -0.90
CA VAL A 763 14.23 -8.77 -1.55
C VAL A 763 14.13 -7.39 -0.91
N TYR A 764 14.23 -6.32 -1.74
CA TYR A 764 14.04 -4.95 -1.27
C TYR A 764 12.57 -4.57 -1.31
N SER A 765 12.11 -3.90 -0.25
CA SER A 765 10.72 -3.49 -0.07
C SER A 765 10.56 -2.01 -0.38
N TYR A 766 9.59 -1.67 -1.24
CA TYR A 766 9.18 -0.29 -1.49
C TYR A 766 8.11 0.11 -0.49
N ILE A 767 8.52 0.67 0.64
CA ILE A 767 7.53 1.19 1.60
C ILE A 767 6.71 2.29 0.95
N LYS A 768 5.37 2.21 1.04
CA LYS A 768 4.45 3.05 0.25
C LYS A 768 3.27 3.55 1.09
N HIS A 769 2.62 4.63 0.72
CA HIS A 769 2.96 5.60 -0.32
C HIS A 769 3.51 6.88 0.34
N PHE A 770 4.75 7.19 0.11
CA PHE A 770 5.49 8.26 0.79
C PHE A 770 5.18 9.63 0.17
N ALA A 771 4.40 10.52 0.81
CA ALA A 771 3.71 10.38 2.06
C ALA A 771 2.35 11.10 2.03
N LEU A 772 1.64 11.15 3.19
CA LEU A 772 0.36 11.85 3.37
C LEU A 772 -0.67 11.47 2.30
N TYR A 773 -1.00 10.19 2.24
CA TYR A 773 -1.93 9.65 1.25
C TYR A 773 -3.00 8.80 1.95
N GLU A 774 -4.28 9.12 1.75
CA GLU A 774 -5.39 8.46 2.45
C GLU A 774 -6.24 7.55 1.57
N GLY A 775 -6.08 7.59 0.26
CA GLY A 775 -6.99 6.86 -0.60
C GLY A 775 -6.63 6.95 -2.07
N ASN A 776 -7.63 6.95 -2.95
CA ASN A 776 -7.43 6.90 -4.40
C ASN A 776 -7.28 8.28 -5.05
N ALA A 777 -7.06 9.31 -4.27
CA ALA A 777 -7.06 10.67 -4.76
C ALA A 777 -5.78 11.02 -5.52
N LYS A 778 -5.97 11.61 -6.70
CA LYS A 778 -4.91 12.21 -7.50
C LYS A 778 -5.08 13.72 -7.50
N MET A 779 -3.99 14.47 -7.54
CA MET A 779 -3.99 15.94 -7.55
C MET A 779 -4.68 16.54 -6.31
N VAL A 780 -4.53 15.90 -5.14
CA VAL A 780 -5.09 16.41 -3.89
C VAL A 780 -3.98 17.02 -3.05
N SER A 781 -4.08 18.31 -2.80
CA SER A 781 -3.25 19.05 -1.85
C SER A 781 -3.62 18.66 -0.44
N VAL A 782 -2.67 18.14 0.31
CA VAL A 782 -2.79 17.91 1.75
C VAL A 782 -2.17 19.09 2.49
N TRP A 783 -2.99 19.75 3.29
CA TRP A 783 -2.53 20.83 4.16
C TRP A 783 -2.40 20.31 5.58
N SER A 784 -1.18 20.37 6.14
CA SER A 784 -0.86 19.90 7.48
C SER A 784 0.30 20.71 8.08
N ASN A 785 0.34 20.79 9.41
CA ASN A 785 1.42 21.49 10.09
C ASN A 785 2.66 20.62 10.26
N GLU A 786 3.81 21.23 10.49
CA GLU A 786 5.12 20.59 10.62
C GLU A 786 5.11 19.47 11.67
N GLN A 787 4.51 19.72 12.85
CA GLN A 787 4.49 18.76 13.95
C GLN A 787 3.69 17.50 13.56
N ALA A 788 2.50 17.65 12.99
CA ALA A 788 1.67 16.52 12.56
C ALA A 788 2.33 15.71 11.44
N ILE A 789 2.92 16.41 10.44
CA ILE A 789 3.64 15.72 9.37
C ILE A 789 4.70 14.79 9.96
N ARG A 790 5.52 15.28 10.92
CA ARG A 790 6.63 14.53 11.50
C ARG A 790 6.22 13.44 12.49
N GLU A 791 5.29 13.75 13.40
CA GLU A 791 4.96 12.87 14.54
C GLU A 791 3.88 11.83 14.20
N ILE A 792 3.07 12.08 13.15
CA ILE A 792 1.95 11.21 12.76
C ILE A 792 2.22 10.56 11.39
N TYR A 793 2.28 11.37 10.32
CA TYR A 793 2.22 10.84 8.95
C TYR A 793 3.54 10.30 8.42
N LEU A 794 4.67 10.84 8.88
CA LEU A 794 6.01 10.35 8.53
C LEU A 794 6.54 9.31 9.52
N LYS A 795 5.96 9.18 10.71
CA LYS A 795 6.45 8.31 11.78
C LYS A 795 6.57 6.83 11.37
N PRO A 796 5.58 6.22 10.69
CA PRO A 796 5.71 4.82 10.26
C PRO A 796 6.85 4.62 9.27
N PHE A 797 7.04 5.54 8.34
CA PHE A 797 8.14 5.49 7.37
C PHE A 797 9.51 5.69 8.06
N GLU A 798 9.60 6.64 8.99
CA GLU A 798 10.81 6.88 9.79
C GLU A 798 11.28 5.60 10.48
N ILE A 799 10.37 4.89 11.15
CA ILE A 799 10.67 3.63 11.86
C ILE A 799 11.11 2.56 10.85
N SER A 800 10.42 2.41 9.73
CA SER A 800 10.76 1.40 8.72
C SER A 800 12.12 1.66 8.07
N VAL A 801 12.50 2.92 7.85
CA VAL A 801 13.83 3.28 7.34
C VAL A 801 14.91 3.01 8.39
N LYS A 802 14.74 3.54 9.61
CA LYS A 802 15.77 3.54 10.64
C LYS A 802 15.95 2.19 11.33
N GLN A 803 14.88 1.45 11.56
CA GLN A 803 14.88 0.17 12.28
C GLN A 803 14.75 -1.03 11.32
N GLY A 804 13.83 -0.99 10.33
CA GLY A 804 13.66 -2.04 9.35
C GLY A 804 14.75 -2.06 8.29
N GLY A 805 15.46 -0.94 8.10
CA GLY A 805 16.48 -0.77 7.09
C GLY A 805 15.89 -0.80 5.67
N ALA A 806 14.71 -0.23 5.47
CA ALA A 806 14.13 -0.04 4.15
C ALA A 806 15.08 0.77 3.26
N ASN A 807 15.36 0.28 2.07
CA ASN A 807 16.22 0.89 1.07
C ASN A 807 15.53 1.14 -0.28
N ALA A 808 14.21 1.09 -0.30
CA ALA A 808 13.38 1.55 -1.41
C ALA A 808 12.09 2.20 -0.85
N VAL A 809 11.63 3.27 -1.52
CA VAL A 809 10.37 3.93 -1.20
C VAL A 809 9.56 4.16 -2.47
N MET A 810 8.22 4.10 -2.38
CA MET A 810 7.32 4.52 -3.44
C MET A 810 6.66 5.83 -3.04
N VAL A 811 6.82 6.85 -3.90
CA VAL A 811 6.30 8.21 -3.66
C VAL A 811 4.81 8.27 -3.96
N SER A 812 4.04 8.98 -3.16
CA SER A 812 2.58 9.07 -3.32
C SER A 812 2.15 9.96 -4.50
N TRP A 813 0.86 9.86 -4.85
CA TRP A 813 0.20 10.79 -5.81
C TRP A 813 -0.27 12.10 -5.16
N SER A 814 -0.12 12.24 -3.83
CA SER A 814 -0.54 13.44 -3.12
C SER A 814 0.32 14.66 -3.44
N PHE A 815 -0.27 15.83 -3.24
CA PHE A 815 0.47 17.07 -3.15
C PHE A 815 0.66 17.40 -1.66
N LEU A 816 1.86 17.76 -1.28
CA LEU A 816 2.17 18.32 0.02
C LEU A 816 2.11 19.85 -0.10
N GLY A 817 1.01 20.42 0.36
CA GLY A 817 0.69 21.81 0.03
C GLY A 817 0.40 21.98 -1.46
N ASP A 818 1.18 22.81 -2.13
CA ASP A 818 1.05 23.17 -3.55
C ASP A 818 1.91 22.32 -4.51
N LYS A 819 2.74 21.41 -3.97
CA LYS A 819 3.69 20.61 -4.75
C LYS A 819 3.41 19.12 -4.64
N TRP A 820 3.48 18.40 -5.77
CA TRP A 820 3.48 16.95 -5.73
C TRP A 820 4.60 16.42 -4.80
N THR A 821 4.32 15.39 -4.00
CA THR A 821 5.30 14.84 -3.04
C THR A 821 6.64 14.48 -3.68
N GLY A 822 6.64 13.97 -4.92
CA GLY A 822 7.86 13.69 -5.69
C GLY A 822 8.62 14.94 -6.15
N GLU A 823 8.04 16.12 -6.04
CA GLU A 823 8.68 17.42 -6.31
C GLU A 823 9.08 18.15 -5.02
N SER A 824 8.77 17.60 -3.86
CA SER A 824 9.16 18.19 -2.58
C SER A 824 10.58 17.79 -2.19
N SER A 825 11.57 18.62 -2.50
CA SER A 825 12.96 18.43 -2.05
C SER A 825 13.07 18.37 -0.53
N ASN A 826 12.21 19.10 0.17
CA ASN A 826 12.12 19.08 1.63
C ASN A 826 11.79 17.67 2.15
N LEU A 827 10.82 17.01 1.53
CA LEU A 827 10.43 15.65 1.87
C LEU A 827 11.49 14.63 1.43
N MET A 828 11.91 14.68 0.15
CA MET A 828 12.72 13.64 -0.46
C MET A 828 14.21 13.73 -0.13
N ASN A 829 14.77 14.94 -0.13
CA ASN A 829 16.19 15.13 0.17
C ASN A 829 16.41 15.44 1.65
N THR A 830 15.75 16.49 2.18
CA THR A 830 16.05 16.95 3.54
C THR A 830 15.58 15.92 4.58
N VAL A 831 14.34 15.50 4.56
CA VAL A 831 13.83 14.57 5.60
C VAL A 831 14.28 13.14 5.33
N LEU A 832 13.94 12.59 4.16
CA LEU A 832 14.21 11.17 3.89
C LEU A 832 15.72 10.87 3.86
N ARG A 833 16.51 11.67 3.11
CA ARG A 833 17.94 11.34 2.87
C ARG A 833 18.88 11.96 3.89
N ASP A 834 18.68 13.25 4.23
CA ASP A 834 19.65 13.94 5.11
C ASP A 834 19.32 13.73 6.59
N GLU A 835 18.05 13.86 7.01
CA GLU A 835 17.69 13.67 8.43
C GLU A 835 17.69 12.18 8.83
N TRP A 836 17.04 11.31 8.03
CA TRP A 836 16.92 9.89 8.39
C TRP A 836 18.08 9.03 7.91
N GLY A 837 18.92 9.55 7.01
CA GLY A 837 20.04 8.80 6.48
C GLY A 837 19.65 7.73 5.46
N PHE A 838 18.46 7.84 4.83
CA PHE A 838 18.04 6.90 3.81
C PHE A 838 19.04 6.83 2.65
N ARG A 839 19.50 5.62 2.34
CA ARG A 839 20.38 5.32 1.21
C ARG A 839 19.72 4.23 0.38
N GLY A 840 19.16 4.63 -0.77
CA GLY A 840 18.44 3.73 -1.63
C GLY A 840 17.57 4.44 -2.65
N MET A 841 16.76 3.65 -3.33
CA MET A 841 15.95 4.08 -4.46
C MET A 841 14.61 4.70 -4.03
N ALA A 842 14.27 5.84 -4.63
CA ALA A 842 12.93 6.42 -4.59
C ALA A 842 12.27 6.26 -5.97
N LEU A 843 11.14 5.54 -6.01
CA LEU A 843 10.35 5.27 -7.22
C LEU A 843 9.05 6.09 -7.15
N THR A 844 8.54 6.60 -8.28
CA THR A 844 7.19 7.17 -8.30
C THR A 844 6.15 6.07 -8.06
N ASP A 845 4.93 6.45 -7.68
CA ASP A 845 3.77 5.60 -7.89
C ASP A 845 3.51 5.43 -9.40
N PHE A 846 2.54 4.58 -9.79
CA PHE A 846 2.27 4.23 -11.19
C PHE A 846 2.19 5.47 -12.09
N PHE A 847 3.12 5.52 -13.04
CA PHE A 847 3.37 6.67 -13.89
C PHE A 847 2.81 6.40 -15.28
N ARG A 848 1.59 6.77 -15.57
CA ARG A 848 1.05 6.66 -16.94
C ARG A 848 1.86 7.48 -17.94
N ASN A 849 1.63 7.26 -19.24
CA ASN A 849 2.34 7.98 -20.33
C ASN A 849 2.42 9.50 -20.15
N ASN A 850 1.40 10.10 -19.54
CA ASN A 850 1.31 11.54 -19.28
C ASN A 850 1.61 11.93 -17.82
N GLY A 851 2.12 11.00 -16.99
CA GLY A 851 2.36 11.25 -15.58
C GLY A 851 1.10 11.69 -14.82
N HIS A 852 -0.07 11.16 -15.16
CA HIS A 852 -1.37 11.63 -14.66
C HIS A 852 -1.59 13.15 -14.78
N GLY A 853 -0.81 13.83 -15.64
CA GLY A 853 -0.87 15.26 -15.88
C GLY A 853 -0.04 16.10 -14.90
N PHE A 854 0.61 15.52 -13.88
CA PHE A 854 1.40 16.27 -12.89
C PHE A 854 2.79 15.66 -12.61
N MET A 855 2.97 14.36 -12.78
CA MET A 855 4.28 13.73 -12.57
C MET A 855 5.15 13.89 -13.82
N ASN A 856 6.39 14.29 -13.66
CA ASN A 856 7.39 14.33 -14.72
C ASN A 856 8.80 14.04 -14.20
N ALA A 857 9.65 13.48 -15.08
CA ALA A 857 10.99 13.05 -14.73
C ALA A 857 11.92 14.20 -14.35
N ASP A 858 11.80 15.37 -14.97
CA ASP A 858 12.70 16.52 -14.70
C ASP A 858 12.48 17.06 -13.29
N ALA A 859 11.22 17.24 -12.85
CA ALA A 859 10.90 17.65 -11.48
C ALA A 859 11.25 16.56 -10.46
N ALA A 860 10.93 15.31 -10.74
CA ALA A 860 11.20 14.16 -9.87
C ALA A 860 12.70 14.02 -9.56
N LEU A 861 13.55 13.96 -10.60
CA LEU A 861 15.02 13.83 -10.46
C LEU A 861 15.66 15.01 -9.72
N ALA A 862 15.21 16.23 -10.01
CA ALA A 862 15.73 17.43 -9.36
C ALA A 862 15.48 17.44 -7.85
N ASN A 863 14.43 16.75 -7.40
CA ASN A 863 13.97 16.75 -6.02
C ASN A 863 14.19 15.44 -5.26
N GLY A 864 14.92 14.47 -5.83
CA GLY A 864 15.40 13.28 -5.10
C GLY A 864 14.63 11.98 -5.36
N VAL A 865 13.74 11.96 -6.36
CA VAL A 865 13.14 10.73 -6.89
C VAL A 865 14.03 10.16 -7.99
N ASP A 866 14.25 8.86 -8.03
CA ASP A 866 15.29 8.24 -8.84
C ASP A 866 14.76 7.57 -10.09
N ALA A 867 13.51 7.14 -10.12
CA ALA A 867 12.97 6.37 -11.25
C ALA A 867 11.44 6.52 -11.37
N MET A 868 10.95 6.32 -12.59
CA MET A 868 9.54 6.43 -12.95
C MET A 868 8.92 5.05 -13.08
N LEU A 869 7.88 4.73 -12.29
CA LEU A 869 7.14 3.48 -12.39
C LEU A 869 6.31 3.47 -13.69
N SER A 870 6.99 3.38 -14.82
CA SER A 870 6.38 3.39 -16.15
C SER A 870 6.80 2.17 -16.96
N THR A 871 5.83 1.54 -17.63
CA THR A 871 6.04 0.42 -18.56
C THR A 871 6.10 0.86 -20.01
N PHE A 872 5.84 2.15 -20.27
CA PHE A 872 5.84 2.74 -21.61
C PHE A 872 6.75 3.95 -21.67
N ASN A 873 7.39 4.14 -22.82
CA ASN A 873 8.21 5.31 -23.07
C ASN A 873 7.33 6.48 -23.56
N GLY A 874 6.90 7.32 -22.63
CA GLY A 874 6.13 8.54 -22.84
C GLY A 874 7.02 9.79 -22.88
N GLU A 875 6.40 10.97 -23.00
CA GLU A 875 7.14 12.24 -22.98
C GLU A 875 7.54 12.63 -21.56
N GLU A 876 6.66 12.41 -20.59
CA GLU A 876 6.83 12.94 -19.23
C GLU A 876 7.73 12.07 -18.35
N ASN A 877 7.88 10.78 -18.65
CA ASN A 877 8.82 9.90 -17.95
C ASN A 877 10.26 9.97 -18.48
N ASN A 878 10.50 10.74 -19.55
CA ASN A 878 11.83 10.99 -20.07
C ASN A 878 12.36 12.35 -19.62
N VAL A 879 13.66 12.42 -19.33
CA VAL A 879 14.36 13.68 -19.09
C VAL A 879 14.37 14.50 -20.36
N ALA A 880 13.87 15.74 -20.33
CA ALA A 880 13.72 16.57 -21.51
C ALA A 880 15.05 16.98 -22.16
N ASN A 881 16.08 17.23 -21.33
CA ASN A 881 17.41 17.65 -21.76
C ASN A 881 18.51 16.70 -21.24
N PRO A 882 18.54 15.40 -21.63
CA PRO A 882 19.39 14.40 -21.00
C PRO A 882 20.89 14.66 -21.17
N GLU A 883 21.30 15.40 -22.23
CA GLU A 883 22.69 15.79 -22.50
C GLU A 883 23.12 17.07 -21.71
N HIS A 884 22.23 17.73 -20.98
CA HIS A 884 22.60 18.91 -20.18
C HIS A 884 23.42 18.49 -18.96
N PRO A 885 24.51 19.22 -18.56
CA PRO A 885 25.33 18.84 -17.43
C PRO A 885 24.56 18.58 -16.13
N THR A 886 23.61 19.44 -15.78
CA THR A 886 22.74 19.28 -14.61
C THR A 886 21.96 17.96 -14.68
N SER A 887 21.32 17.66 -15.82
CA SER A 887 20.55 16.43 -16.00
C SER A 887 21.44 15.19 -15.88
N VAL A 888 22.67 15.22 -16.43
CA VAL A 888 23.62 14.11 -16.30
C VAL A 888 24.04 13.91 -14.84
N LEU A 889 24.26 14.99 -14.08
CA LEU A 889 24.56 14.89 -12.63
C LEU A 889 23.39 14.28 -11.86
N GLN A 890 22.17 14.73 -12.12
CA GLN A 890 20.96 14.20 -11.48
C GLN A 890 20.74 12.73 -11.82
N MET A 891 20.85 12.37 -13.11
CA MET A 891 20.73 10.97 -13.57
C MET A 891 21.80 10.05 -12.98
N ARG A 892 23.06 10.52 -12.85
CA ARG A 892 24.13 9.75 -12.17
C ARG A 892 23.79 9.46 -10.72
N ASN A 893 23.27 10.47 -9.99
CA ASN A 893 22.85 10.30 -8.59
C ASN A 893 21.70 9.30 -8.47
N ALA A 894 20.69 9.43 -9.30
CA ALA A 894 19.56 8.49 -9.35
C ALA A 894 20.01 7.06 -9.66
N CYS A 895 20.87 6.89 -10.67
CA CYS A 895 21.43 5.57 -11.00
C CYS A 895 22.27 4.98 -9.85
N LYS A 896 23.00 5.81 -9.08
CA LYS A 896 23.71 5.37 -7.87
C LYS A 896 22.74 4.81 -6.84
N ASN A 897 21.65 5.53 -6.55
CA ASN A 897 20.64 5.11 -5.57
C ASN A 897 19.98 3.78 -5.98
N VAL A 898 19.59 3.66 -7.26
CA VAL A 898 19.03 2.41 -7.80
C VAL A 898 20.03 1.26 -7.69
N MET A 899 21.27 1.47 -8.14
CA MET A 899 22.31 0.44 -8.10
C MET A 899 22.67 0.04 -6.66
N TYR A 900 22.65 0.99 -5.71
CA TYR A 900 22.91 0.71 -4.30
C TYR A 900 21.80 -0.18 -3.68
N THR A 901 20.55 0.05 -4.07
CA THR A 901 19.44 -0.83 -3.69
C THR A 901 19.59 -2.21 -4.32
N VAL A 902 19.75 -2.27 -5.63
CA VAL A 902 19.77 -3.51 -6.40
C VAL A 902 20.94 -4.43 -6.04
N VAL A 903 22.13 -3.88 -5.78
CA VAL A 903 23.32 -4.69 -5.45
C VAL A 903 23.16 -5.43 -4.11
N SER A 904 22.24 -5.00 -3.24
CA SER A 904 21.94 -5.67 -1.98
C SER A 904 20.97 -6.86 -2.15
N SER A 905 20.38 -7.03 -3.35
CA SER A 905 19.41 -8.09 -3.62
C SER A 905 20.07 -9.47 -3.85
N TRP A 906 19.22 -10.50 -3.87
CA TRP A 906 19.62 -11.88 -4.16
C TRP A 906 20.24 -12.03 -5.56
N ALA A 907 19.91 -11.14 -6.52
CA ALA A 907 20.56 -11.14 -7.85
C ALA A 907 22.07 -10.99 -7.81
N TYR A 908 22.62 -10.51 -6.69
CA TYR A 908 24.07 -10.28 -6.49
C TYR A 908 24.66 -11.06 -5.30
N ASP A 909 23.97 -12.05 -4.74
CA ASP A 909 24.45 -12.84 -3.58
C ASP A 909 25.59 -13.83 -3.92
N GLY A 910 25.83 -14.07 -5.22
CA GLY A 910 26.85 -14.98 -5.73
C GLY A 910 26.46 -16.47 -5.67
N GLU A 911 25.28 -16.79 -5.14
CA GLU A 911 24.74 -18.14 -5.09
C GLU A 911 23.78 -18.42 -6.26
N HIS A 912 23.10 -17.40 -6.74
CA HIS A 912 22.20 -17.46 -7.88
C HIS A 912 22.97 -17.17 -9.18
N GLU A 913 22.65 -17.90 -10.25
CA GLU A 913 23.25 -17.64 -11.56
C GLU A 913 22.84 -16.23 -12.01
N GLU A 914 23.82 -15.42 -12.43
CA GLU A 914 23.53 -14.13 -13.09
C GLU A 914 22.47 -14.35 -14.16
N THR A 915 21.37 -13.62 -14.08
CA THR A 915 20.30 -13.70 -15.08
C THR A 915 20.86 -13.22 -16.40
N GLY A 916 21.33 -14.17 -17.21
CA GLY A 916 21.80 -13.87 -18.55
C GLY A 916 20.65 -13.33 -19.41
N MET A 917 20.95 -13.05 -20.69
CA MET A 917 19.94 -12.60 -21.66
C MET A 917 18.62 -13.35 -21.49
N GLU A 918 17.51 -12.63 -21.34
CA GLU A 918 16.15 -13.17 -21.17
C GLU A 918 15.81 -14.25 -22.22
N ASN A 919 15.07 -15.26 -21.80
CA ASN A 919 14.80 -16.44 -22.64
C ASN A 919 14.07 -16.07 -23.95
N TRP A 920 13.17 -15.09 -23.93
CA TRP A 920 12.49 -14.63 -25.13
C TRP A 920 13.46 -13.95 -26.13
N LYS A 921 14.47 -13.22 -25.64
CA LYS A 921 15.52 -12.63 -26.48
C LYS A 921 16.39 -13.72 -27.13
N LYS A 922 16.78 -14.75 -26.35
CA LYS A 922 17.48 -15.95 -26.88
C LYS A 922 16.65 -16.65 -27.95
N ALA A 923 15.34 -16.83 -27.71
CA ALA A 923 14.41 -17.41 -28.67
C ALA A 923 14.28 -16.54 -29.94
N GLY A 924 14.16 -15.22 -29.79
CA GLY A 924 14.10 -14.25 -30.88
C GLY A 924 15.34 -14.34 -31.79
N ILE A 925 16.54 -14.32 -31.18
CA ILE A 925 17.81 -14.49 -31.91
C ILE A 925 17.87 -15.85 -32.61
N GLY A 926 17.41 -16.93 -31.97
CA GLY A 926 17.31 -18.26 -32.56
C GLY A 926 16.42 -18.29 -33.81
N ILE A 927 15.28 -17.63 -33.75
CA ILE A 927 14.34 -17.46 -34.87
C ILE A 927 15.00 -16.68 -35.99
N ASP A 928 15.72 -15.59 -35.68
CA ASP A 928 16.43 -14.77 -36.68
C ASP A 928 17.50 -15.55 -37.42
N ILE A 929 18.25 -16.36 -36.70
CA ILE A 929 19.26 -17.27 -37.33
C ILE A 929 18.57 -18.23 -38.32
N VAL A 930 17.44 -18.83 -37.94
CA VAL A 930 16.68 -19.72 -38.82
C VAL A 930 16.17 -18.98 -40.07
N ILE A 931 15.62 -17.77 -39.87
CA ILE A 931 15.16 -16.93 -40.98
C ILE A 931 16.33 -16.53 -41.91
N ALA A 932 17.46 -16.14 -41.35
CA ALA A 932 18.65 -15.79 -42.12
C ALA A 932 19.15 -16.97 -42.97
N LEU A 933 19.21 -18.18 -42.40
CA LEU A 933 19.56 -19.41 -43.12
C LEU A 933 18.55 -19.73 -44.25
N PHE A 934 17.26 -19.56 -43.95
CA PHE A 934 16.20 -19.75 -44.94
C PHE A 934 16.33 -18.75 -46.11
N MET A 935 16.58 -17.47 -45.81
CA MET A 935 16.77 -16.42 -46.80
C MET A 935 18.02 -16.69 -47.68
N ALA A 936 19.11 -17.12 -47.04
CA ALA A 936 20.32 -17.53 -47.80
C ALA A 936 20.04 -18.71 -48.75
N GLY A 937 19.23 -19.69 -48.31
CA GLY A 937 18.76 -20.79 -49.13
C GLY A 937 17.89 -20.31 -50.31
N MET A 938 16.97 -19.37 -50.07
CA MET A 938 16.14 -18.75 -51.10
C MET A 938 16.98 -17.98 -52.11
N GLU A 939 18.00 -17.24 -51.69
CA GLU A 939 18.96 -16.52 -52.56
C GLU A 939 19.66 -17.48 -53.52
N VAL A 940 20.18 -18.60 -53.00
CA VAL A 940 20.81 -19.65 -53.82
C VAL A 940 19.80 -20.20 -54.88
N LEU A 941 18.54 -20.42 -54.50
CA LEU A 941 17.49 -20.90 -55.38
C LEU A 941 17.15 -19.85 -56.47
N VAL A 942 17.08 -18.57 -56.12
CA VAL A 942 16.82 -17.46 -57.04
C VAL A 942 17.97 -17.36 -58.08
N ILE A 943 19.23 -17.39 -57.62
CA ILE A 943 20.41 -17.35 -58.50
C ILE A 943 20.46 -18.56 -59.42
N ARG A 944 20.27 -19.79 -58.89
CA ARG A 944 20.23 -21.03 -59.71
C ARG A 944 19.07 -21.00 -60.69
N GLY A 945 17.91 -20.55 -60.29
CA GLY A 945 16.71 -20.38 -61.12
C GLY A 945 16.94 -19.36 -62.26
N TYR A 946 17.63 -18.25 -61.97
CA TYR A 946 18.05 -17.25 -62.94
C TYR A 946 19.01 -17.83 -63.97
N LYS A 947 20.11 -18.47 -63.52
CA LYS A 947 21.09 -19.09 -64.44
C LYS A 947 20.47 -20.12 -65.37
N LYS A 948 19.57 -20.99 -64.83
CA LYS A 948 18.84 -21.97 -65.65
C LYS A 948 17.96 -21.32 -66.71
N ARG A 949 17.23 -20.23 -66.39
CA ARG A 949 16.32 -19.52 -67.33
C ARG A 949 17.08 -18.70 -68.37
N LYS A 950 18.20 -18.06 -67.90
CA LYS A 950 19.11 -17.31 -68.83
C LYS A 950 19.74 -18.20 -69.87
N ASN A 951 20.13 -19.43 -69.52
CA ASN A 951 20.73 -20.41 -70.47
C ASN A 951 19.66 -21.05 -71.39
N ALA A 952 18.38 -20.88 -71.11
CA ALA A 952 17.27 -21.37 -71.92
C ALA A 952 16.60 -20.31 -72.78
N GLU A 953 16.99 -19.02 -72.59
CA GLU A 953 16.68 -17.87 -73.50
C GLU A 953 17.74 -17.74 -74.52
#